data_20168cb13ed5b233add25cd486588408
#
_entry.id   20168cb13ed5b233add25cd486588408
#
_cell.length_a   1.000
_cell.length_b   1.000
_cell.length_c   1.000
_cell.angle_alpha   90.00
_cell.angle_beta   90.00
_cell.angle_gamma   90.00
#
_symmetry.space_group_name_H-M   'P 1'
#
loop_
_entity.id
_entity.type
_entity.pdbx_description
1 polymer ?
#
loop_
_entity_poly.entity_id
_entity_poly.type
_entity_poly.pdbx_seq_one_letter_code
_entity_poly.pdbx_strand_id
1 'polypeptide(L)'
;MSTGDGAAAPPSAHATLNAEQRAAVAHGDGPLLIVAGAGTGKTRTLVHRVTSLIERGVRAERILLLTFTRRAAEEMLARVERLTGHQGKRVQGGTFHATAHATLRQFGPQAGIAEGFTILDQGDAEDLMQIARASLGLGARERRFPKKETLQALYSRHINTDRTVEELLRDGYPAYVDDLVDIGRVFTAYVDRKVSRNLVDYDDLLLFWAAMLESEPLAERIRSRYDHVLVDEYQDTNVLQSRIVRGLCAAHRNVTVVGDDAQSIYAFRGATVRNILDFPAQFPGTTIVTLDRNYRSTQPILETANAVLAQATEGYRKALRSIDDRPGELPWLVPTRDEQAQTMFTCDRLLELCDTEHLRLDQIAVLVRAGYMSADLEVELAARRIPFEKWGGIKFLEAAHVKDMLAFLRVAENPRDEVSWFRLLQLMPGIGEVSARRAIASLETAAWRVEGLQQWEAPPRARPTHTALCALMQRLSASSGADPGADIALVRGVYDEILKLRFDDAEVRLNDLVQLEHIASGYPSRGAFLSALALEPPSATSDLAQGRETEEDDALVISTIHSAKGKEWEAVFVIWAADGWLPSSRAIKDATQIEEERRLLYVALTRAKRHLHVSYPLYAYASRWSADYALDQKSRFLDASVLATMQRIQLASPPAPEPAPSPVPPTPTLDLRAALRSRFS
;
A
#
# COMPACT_ATOMS: atom_id res chain seq x y z
N MET A 1 -61.19 -14.35 25.05
CA MET A 1 -60.52 -14.76 23.77
C MET A 1 -59.40 -13.76 23.56
N SER A 2 -58.21 -14.14 23.98
CA SER A 2 -56.99 -13.33 23.84
C SER A 2 -56.18 -13.94 22.71
N THR A 3 -56.10 -13.25 21.57
CA THR A 3 -55.24 -13.61 20.46
C THR A 3 -53.87 -13.07 20.77
N GLY A 4 -52.97 -13.95 21.20
CA GLY A 4 -51.57 -13.62 21.34
C GLY A 4 -50.92 -13.36 19.98
N ASP A 5 -50.50 -12.12 19.76
CA ASP A 5 -49.66 -11.70 18.66
C ASP A 5 -48.25 -12.29 18.86
N GLY A 6 -47.96 -13.39 18.18
CA GLY A 6 -46.66 -14.00 18.14
C GLY A 6 -45.73 -13.16 17.26
N ALA A 7 -45.10 -12.14 17.85
CA ALA A 7 -44.00 -11.44 17.19
C ALA A 7 -42.92 -12.49 16.88
N ALA A 8 -42.74 -12.81 15.58
CA ALA A 8 -41.66 -13.65 15.10
C ALA A 8 -40.32 -13.02 15.56
N ALA A 9 -39.51 -13.80 16.25
CA ALA A 9 -38.16 -13.38 16.63
C ALA A 9 -37.40 -12.90 15.37
N PRO A 10 -36.67 -11.80 15.46
CA PRO A 10 -35.90 -11.32 14.30
C PRO A 10 -34.98 -12.45 13.81
N PRO A 11 -34.87 -12.64 12.47
CA PRO A 11 -34.03 -13.71 11.92
C PRO A 11 -32.62 -13.55 12.48
N SER A 12 -32.04 -14.68 12.95
CA SER A 12 -30.71 -14.67 13.56
C SER A 12 -29.72 -13.99 12.59
N ALA A 13 -28.82 -13.16 13.10
CA ALA A 13 -27.80 -12.46 12.29
C ALA A 13 -27.05 -13.41 11.34
N HIS A 14 -27.06 -14.71 11.61
CA HIS A 14 -26.38 -15.77 10.86
C HIS A 14 -27.24 -16.45 9.78
N ALA A 15 -28.51 -16.09 9.63
CA ALA A 15 -29.45 -16.75 8.68
C ALA A 15 -29.01 -16.64 7.20
N THR A 16 -28.18 -15.66 6.86
CA THR A 16 -27.73 -15.39 5.48
C THR A 16 -26.38 -16.04 5.13
N LEU A 17 -25.76 -16.80 6.05
CA LEU A 17 -24.49 -17.49 5.81
C LEU A 17 -24.72 -18.83 5.11
N ASN A 18 -23.79 -19.23 4.24
CA ASN A 18 -23.76 -20.58 3.68
C ASN A 18 -23.27 -21.62 4.70
N ALA A 19 -23.25 -22.90 4.32
CA ALA A 19 -22.91 -23.98 5.24
C ALA A 19 -21.48 -23.89 5.76
N GLU A 20 -20.52 -23.60 4.89
CA GLU A 20 -19.09 -23.50 5.21
C GLU A 20 -18.84 -22.26 6.11
N GLN A 21 -19.44 -21.13 5.77
CA GLN A 21 -19.38 -19.92 6.59
C GLN A 21 -19.99 -20.17 7.98
N ARG A 22 -21.15 -20.85 8.07
CA ARG A 22 -21.75 -21.23 9.37
C ARG A 22 -20.83 -22.14 10.17
N ALA A 23 -20.17 -23.12 9.53
CA ALA A 23 -19.23 -24.00 10.21
C ALA A 23 -18.05 -23.21 10.82
N ALA A 24 -17.48 -22.27 10.05
CA ALA A 24 -16.41 -21.39 10.53
C ALA A 24 -16.87 -20.48 11.69
N VAL A 25 -18.07 -19.90 11.60
CA VAL A 25 -18.66 -19.04 12.65
C VAL A 25 -18.99 -19.84 13.90
N ALA A 26 -19.48 -21.07 13.75
CA ALA A 26 -19.88 -21.95 14.85
C ALA A 26 -18.70 -22.65 15.54
N HIS A 27 -17.47 -22.56 15.01
CA HIS A 27 -16.29 -23.19 15.63
C HIS A 27 -16.13 -22.77 17.10
N GLY A 28 -15.75 -23.69 17.98
CA GLY A 28 -15.53 -23.46 19.41
C GLY A 28 -14.20 -22.74 19.68
N ASP A 29 -13.58 -23.10 20.78
CA ASP A 29 -12.24 -22.69 21.15
C ASP A 29 -11.19 -23.45 20.36
N GLY A 30 -9.97 -22.93 20.36
CA GLY A 30 -8.83 -23.51 19.65
C GLY A 30 -8.54 -22.83 18.29
N PRO A 31 -7.50 -23.31 17.58
CA PRO A 31 -7.05 -22.68 16.35
C PRO A 31 -7.96 -23.04 15.16
N LEU A 32 -8.34 -22.02 14.42
CA LEU A 32 -9.16 -22.10 13.20
C LEU A 32 -8.44 -21.41 12.05
N LEU A 33 -8.26 -22.12 10.94
CA LEU A 33 -7.83 -21.57 9.66
C LEU A 33 -9.00 -21.57 8.68
N ILE A 34 -9.37 -20.41 8.19
CA ILE A 34 -10.39 -20.25 7.14
C ILE A 34 -9.65 -19.96 5.82
N VAL A 35 -9.57 -20.96 4.96
CA VAL A 35 -9.03 -20.84 3.61
C VAL A 35 -10.15 -20.31 2.71
N ALA A 36 -10.05 -19.07 2.28
CA ALA A 36 -11.17 -18.41 1.63
C ALA A 36 -10.71 -17.72 0.33
N GLY A 37 -11.15 -18.24 -0.80
CA GLY A 37 -10.81 -17.68 -2.10
C GLY A 37 -11.36 -16.25 -2.32
N ALA A 38 -10.99 -15.67 -3.47
CA ALA A 38 -11.50 -14.36 -3.86
C ALA A 38 -13.04 -14.35 -3.88
N GLY A 39 -13.68 -13.28 -3.37
CA GLY A 39 -15.14 -13.11 -3.43
C GLY A 39 -15.99 -14.10 -2.62
N THR A 40 -15.40 -14.91 -1.72
CA THR A 40 -16.14 -15.91 -0.92
C THR A 40 -16.69 -15.40 0.40
N GLY A 41 -16.51 -14.10 0.68
CA GLY A 41 -17.03 -13.48 1.90
C GLY A 41 -16.17 -13.66 3.14
N LYS A 42 -14.83 -13.64 2.98
CA LYS A 42 -13.84 -13.67 4.08
C LYS A 42 -14.21 -12.75 5.23
N THR A 43 -14.24 -11.44 4.95
CA THR A 43 -14.54 -10.39 5.94
C THR A 43 -15.91 -10.59 6.59
N ARG A 44 -16.91 -10.99 5.81
CA ARG A 44 -18.26 -11.29 6.34
C ARG A 44 -18.20 -12.43 7.35
N THR A 45 -17.52 -13.53 7.02
CA THR A 45 -17.38 -14.69 7.91
C THR A 45 -16.68 -14.30 9.20
N LEU A 46 -15.60 -13.50 9.12
CA LEU A 46 -14.83 -13.04 10.27
C LEU A 46 -15.68 -12.15 11.20
N VAL A 47 -16.42 -11.18 10.63
CA VAL A 47 -17.35 -10.32 11.38
C VAL A 47 -18.41 -11.14 12.11
N HIS A 48 -19.06 -12.12 11.44
CA HIS A 48 -20.03 -13.01 12.08
C HIS A 48 -19.38 -13.93 13.14
N ARG A 49 -18.11 -14.30 12.97
CA ARG A 49 -17.37 -15.04 13.99
C ARG A 49 -17.19 -14.22 15.26
N VAL A 50 -16.78 -12.92 15.14
CA VAL A 50 -16.70 -12.01 16.30
C VAL A 50 -18.07 -11.86 16.96
N THR A 51 -19.13 -11.66 16.17
CA THR A 51 -20.52 -11.58 16.69
C THR A 51 -20.89 -12.84 17.48
N SER A 52 -20.62 -14.02 16.93
CA SER A 52 -20.90 -15.31 17.61
C SER A 52 -20.11 -15.49 18.90
N LEU A 53 -18.86 -15.03 18.97
CA LEU A 53 -18.08 -15.06 20.22
C LEU A 53 -18.71 -14.18 21.30
N ILE A 54 -19.19 -12.98 20.95
CA ILE A 54 -19.88 -12.07 21.87
C ILE A 54 -21.19 -12.68 22.34
N GLU A 55 -22.01 -13.29 21.46
CA GLU A 55 -23.25 -13.96 21.76
C GLU A 55 -23.06 -15.17 22.73
N ARG A 56 -21.88 -15.82 22.64
CA ARG A 56 -21.48 -16.90 23.56
C ARG A 56 -20.95 -16.42 24.92
N GLY A 57 -20.94 -15.11 25.16
CA GLY A 57 -20.52 -14.52 26.42
C GLY A 57 -19.05 -14.15 26.52
N VAL A 58 -18.28 -14.22 25.43
CA VAL A 58 -16.91 -13.65 25.39
C VAL A 58 -17.02 -12.13 25.49
N ARG A 59 -16.32 -11.53 26.44
CA ARG A 59 -16.32 -10.08 26.61
C ARG A 59 -15.68 -9.42 25.40
N ALA A 60 -16.37 -8.45 24.79
CA ALA A 60 -15.94 -7.81 23.54
C ALA A 60 -14.54 -7.19 23.62
N GLU A 61 -14.19 -6.58 24.77
CA GLU A 61 -12.86 -6.00 25.03
C GLU A 61 -11.73 -7.03 25.13
N ARG A 62 -12.04 -8.31 25.18
CA ARG A 62 -11.08 -9.42 25.19
C ARG A 62 -10.93 -10.10 23.82
N ILE A 63 -11.59 -9.55 22.81
CA ILE A 63 -11.44 -9.97 21.41
C ILE A 63 -10.53 -8.97 20.70
N LEU A 64 -9.45 -9.49 20.09
CA LEU A 64 -8.54 -8.69 19.24
C LEU A 64 -8.74 -9.08 17.78
N LEU A 65 -9.04 -8.09 16.94
CA LEU A 65 -9.20 -8.23 15.50
C LEU A 65 -8.07 -7.50 14.78
N LEU A 66 -7.19 -8.24 14.11
CA LEU A 66 -6.04 -7.71 13.36
C LEU A 66 -6.28 -7.83 11.85
N THR A 67 -5.88 -6.81 11.12
CA THR A 67 -5.98 -6.78 9.66
C THR A 67 -4.80 -6.05 9.04
N PHE A 68 -4.71 -6.09 7.71
CA PHE A 68 -3.60 -5.48 6.97
C PHE A 68 -3.77 -3.97 6.76
N THR A 69 -5.02 -3.46 6.58
CA THR A 69 -5.27 -2.04 6.30
C THR A 69 -6.21 -1.41 7.32
N ARG A 70 -6.04 -0.11 7.57
CA ARG A 70 -6.89 0.68 8.47
C ARG A 70 -8.36 0.66 8.04
N ARG A 71 -8.60 0.87 6.74
CA ARG A 71 -9.94 0.85 6.17
C ARG A 71 -10.65 -0.49 6.42
N ALA A 72 -9.95 -1.61 6.21
CA ALA A 72 -10.51 -2.93 6.51
C ALA A 72 -10.83 -3.09 8.01
N ALA A 73 -9.96 -2.59 8.90
CA ALA A 73 -10.21 -2.60 10.33
C ALA A 73 -11.46 -1.79 10.70
N GLU A 74 -11.54 -0.54 10.25
CA GLU A 74 -12.67 0.36 10.50
C GLU A 74 -13.99 -0.24 9.97
N GLU A 75 -13.98 -0.76 8.74
CA GLU A 75 -15.15 -1.39 8.12
C GLU A 75 -15.61 -2.64 8.89
N MET A 76 -14.66 -3.52 9.29
CA MET A 76 -15.00 -4.71 10.07
C MET A 76 -15.56 -4.36 11.45
N LEU A 77 -14.92 -3.43 12.16
CA LEU A 77 -15.40 -2.99 13.47
C LEU A 77 -16.77 -2.33 13.39
N ALA A 78 -17.01 -1.48 12.39
CA ALA A 78 -18.31 -0.88 12.14
C ALA A 78 -19.39 -1.92 11.80
N ARG A 79 -19.03 -3.00 11.08
CA ARG A 79 -19.96 -4.11 10.80
C ARG A 79 -20.26 -4.92 12.07
N VAL A 80 -19.25 -5.19 12.92
CA VAL A 80 -19.46 -5.85 14.21
C VAL A 80 -20.38 -5.01 15.11
N GLU A 81 -20.14 -3.70 15.19
CA GLU A 81 -20.99 -2.77 15.95
C GLU A 81 -22.44 -2.80 15.47
N ARG A 82 -22.68 -2.80 14.15
CA ARG A 82 -24.05 -2.88 13.60
C ARG A 82 -24.77 -4.18 13.96
N LEU A 83 -24.04 -5.29 14.10
CA LEU A 83 -24.63 -6.58 14.45
C LEU A 83 -24.83 -6.78 15.96
N THR A 84 -23.97 -6.18 16.80
CA THR A 84 -23.94 -6.42 18.26
C THR A 84 -24.27 -5.19 19.09
N GLY A 85 -24.52 -4.04 18.45
CA GLY A 85 -24.81 -2.78 19.13
C GLY A 85 -23.60 -2.27 19.93
N HIS A 86 -23.87 -1.65 21.09
CA HIS A 86 -22.83 -1.06 21.94
C HIS A 86 -21.73 -2.03 22.41
N GLN A 87 -22.00 -3.33 22.44
CA GLN A 87 -20.96 -4.30 22.78
C GLN A 87 -19.86 -4.33 21.73
N GLY A 88 -20.21 -4.25 20.45
CA GLY A 88 -19.25 -4.27 19.35
C GLY A 88 -18.25 -3.12 19.36
N LYS A 89 -18.61 -1.94 19.88
CA LYS A 89 -17.70 -0.80 20.07
C LYS A 89 -16.50 -1.11 20.96
N ARG A 90 -16.60 -2.12 21.81
CA ARG A 90 -15.55 -2.49 22.77
C ARG A 90 -14.58 -3.52 22.22
N VAL A 91 -14.84 -4.09 21.04
CA VAL A 91 -13.92 -4.99 20.35
C VAL A 91 -12.66 -4.24 20.04
N GLN A 92 -11.52 -4.79 20.44
CA GLN A 92 -10.22 -4.19 20.12
C GLN A 92 -9.79 -4.63 18.73
N GLY A 93 -9.31 -3.69 17.91
CA GLY A 93 -8.88 -4.04 16.57
C GLY A 93 -8.18 -2.90 15.86
N GLY A 94 -7.46 -3.26 14.81
CA GLY A 94 -6.68 -2.34 14.01
C GLY A 94 -5.71 -3.08 13.10
N THR A 95 -4.79 -2.33 12.49
CA THR A 95 -3.64 -2.95 11.82
C THR A 95 -2.63 -3.44 12.86
N PHE A 96 -1.74 -4.35 12.43
CA PHE A 96 -0.62 -4.79 13.29
C PHE A 96 0.18 -3.61 13.81
N HIS A 97 0.53 -2.65 12.97
CA HIS A 97 1.31 -1.47 13.38
C HIS A 97 0.55 -0.56 14.35
N ALA A 98 -0.73 -0.30 14.12
CA ALA A 98 -1.55 0.51 15.04
C ALA A 98 -1.66 -0.15 16.41
N THR A 99 -1.88 -1.47 16.44
CA THR A 99 -1.94 -2.24 17.69
C THR A 99 -0.58 -2.31 18.38
N ALA A 100 0.50 -2.50 17.62
CA ALA A 100 1.86 -2.44 18.13
C ALA A 100 2.15 -1.09 18.78
N HIS A 101 1.85 0.02 18.08
CA HIS A 101 2.00 1.36 18.62
C HIS A 101 1.24 1.55 19.94
N ALA A 102 -0.04 1.17 19.98
CA ALA A 102 -0.83 1.26 21.22
C ALA A 102 -0.24 0.41 22.35
N THR A 103 0.27 -0.78 22.04
CA THR A 103 0.93 -1.67 23.00
C THR A 103 2.24 -1.06 23.51
N LEU A 104 3.06 -0.50 22.61
CA LEU A 104 4.31 0.18 22.99
C LEU A 104 4.05 1.42 23.84
N ARG A 105 3.03 2.21 23.53
CA ARG A 105 2.63 3.37 24.37
C ARG A 105 2.26 2.95 25.79
N GLN A 106 1.59 1.82 25.93
CA GLN A 106 1.13 1.32 27.25
C GLN A 106 2.21 0.58 28.03
N PHE A 107 2.99 -0.26 27.38
CA PHE A 107 3.92 -1.19 28.03
C PHE A 107 5.40 -0.88 27.74
N GLY A 108 5.70 -0.04 26.76
CA GLY A 108 7.05 0.31 26.34
C GLY A 108 7.96 0.83 27.46
N PRO A 109 7.48 1.71 28.36
CA PRO A 109 8.32 2.17 29.49
C PRO A 109 8.84 1.03 30.36
N GLN A 110 8.10 -0.07 30.49
CA GLN A 110 8.53 -1.27 31.21
C GLN A 110 9.55 -2.11 30.44
N ALA A 111 9.61 -1.92 29.12
CA ALA A 111 10.58 -2.54 28.22
C ALA A 111 11.78 -1.61 27.90
N GLY A 112 11.88 -0.45 28.56
CA GLY A 112 12.98 0.50 28.36
C GLY A 112 12.81 1.45 27.18
N ILE A 113 11.60 1.51 26.57
CA ILE A 113 11.26 2.46 25.50
C ILE A 113 10.77 3.76 26.17
N ALA A 114 11.42 4.88 25.88
CA ALA A 114 11.03 6.16 26.48
C ALA A 114 9.64 6.61 25.99
N GLU A 115 8.91 7.30 26.86
CA GLU A 115 7.63 7.92 26.50
C GLU A 115 7.81 9.00 25.42
N GLY A 116 6.78 9.25 24.63
CA GLY A 116 6.79 10.34 23.64
C GLY A 116 7.66 10.08 22.41
N PHE A 117 7.96 8.81 22.06
CA PHE A 117 8.76 8.51 20.87
C PHE A 117 8.07 8.99 19.56
N THR A 118 8.89 9.44 18.60
CA THR A 118 8.43 9.79 17.25
C THR A 118 8.50 8.56 16.33
N ILE A 119 7.47 8.37 15.51
CA ILE A 119 7.46 7.34 14.48
C ILE A 119 8.01 7.94 13.19
N LEU A 120 9.06 7.34 12.65
CA LEU A 120 9.63 7.67 11.35
C LEU A 120 8.82 7.00 10.24
N ASP A 121 8.44 7.77 9.22
CA ASP A 121 7.97 7.17 7.97
C ASP A 121 9.16 6.63 7.15
N GLN A 122 8.87 5.98 6.01
CA GLN A 122 9.91 5.38 5.17
C GLN A 122 10.95 6.41 4.72
N GLY A 123 10.54 7.61 4.30
CA GLY A 123 11.46 8.63 3.82
C GLY A 123 12.32 9.22 4.93
N ASP A 124 11.76 9.39 6.13
CA ASP A 124 12.50 9.85 7.30
C ASP A 124 13.51 8.79 7.78
N ALA A 125 13.13 7.51 7.72
CA ALA A 125 14.02 6.39 8.00
C ALA A 125 15.19 6.35 6.98
N GLU A 126 14.92 6.58 5.69
CA GLU A 126 15.93 6.73 4.65
C GLU A 126 16.85 7.93 4.92
N ASP A 127 16.28 9.08 5.33
CA ASP A 127 17.07 10.28 5.65
C ASP A 127 17.96 10.07 6.88
N LEU A 128 17.46 9.39 7.91
CA LEU A 128 18.25 8.99 9.07
C LEU A 128 19.37 8.02 8.70
N MET A 129 19.08 7.06 7.78
CA MET A 129 20.07 6.14 7.23
C MET A 129 21.18 6.90 6.48
N GLN A 130 20.82 7.96 5.73
CA GLN A 130 21.78 8.85 5.07
C GLN A 130 22.66 9.59 6.09
N ILE A 131 22.08 10.09 7.18
CA ILE A 131 22.83 10.75 8.26
C ILE A 131 23.81 9.77 8.89
N ALA A 132 23.38 8.55 9.20
CA ALA A 132 24.23 7.50 9.77
C ALA A 132 25.39 7.15 8.81
N ARG A 133 25.11 6.92 7.52
CA ARG A 133 26.11 6.66 6.48
C ARG A 133 27.16 7.78 6.39
N ALA A 134 26.68 9.03 6.37
CA ALA A 134 27.56 10.20 6.25
C ALA A 134 28.44 10.41 7.48
N SER A 135 27.94 10.11 8.69
CA SER A 135 28.74 10.21 9.93
C SER A 135 29.93 9.25 9.98
N LEU A 136 29.86 8.16 9.21
CA LEU A 136 30.94 7.18 9.06
C LEU A 136 31.89 7.48 7.88
N GLY A 137 31.67 8.60 7.16
CA GLY A 137 32.46 8.95 5.98
C GLY A 137 32.17 8.07 4.75
N LEU A 138 31.13 7.21 4.83
CA LEU A 138 30.73 6.30 3.74
C LEU A 138 29.83 7.05 2.76
N GLY A 139 30.22 7.10 1.51
CA GLY A 139 29.48 7.82 0.46
C GLY A 139 30.22 9.04 -0.12
N ALA A 140 31.49 9.21 0.23
CA ALA A 140 32.42 10.08 -0.51
C ALA A 140 32.53 9.60 -1.97
N ARG A 141 32.80 10.53 -2.89
CA ARG A 141 32.77 10.27 -4.37
C ARG A 141 33.76 9.21 -4.86
N GLU A 142 34.69 8.78 -4.01
CA GLU A 142 35.77 7.87 -4.38
C GLU A 142 35.39 6.39 -4.38
N ARG A 143 34.28 6.01 -3.70
CA ARG A 143 33.81 4.62 -3.62
C ARG A 143 32.31 4.55 -3.84
N ARG A 144 31.87 3.60 -4.69
CA ARG A 144 30.45 3.28 -4.86
C ARG A 144 29.96 2.52 -3.63
N PHE A 145 29.07 3.11 -2.85
CA PHE A 145 28.44 2.52 -1.68
C PHE A 145 26.90 2.61 -1.82
N PRO A 146 26.12 1.70 -1.22
CA PRO A 146 24.68 1.72 -1.33
C PRO A 146 24.05 3.07 -0.94
N LYS A 147 23.04 3.49 -1.71
CA LYS A 147 22.25 4.69 -1.39
C LYS A 147 21.34 4.44 -0.18
N LYS A 148 20.81 5.51 0.42
CA LYS A 148 19.92 5.46 1.58
C LYS A 148 18.72 4.55 1.38
N GLU A 149 18.10 4.59 0.19
CA GLU A 149 16.94 3.77 -0.15
C GLU A 149 17.30 2.28 -0.17
N THR A 150 18.46 1.94 -0.72
CA THR A 150 18.97 0.56 -0.75
C THR A 150 19.30 0.06 0.65
N LEU A 151 19.96 0.89 1.48
CA LEU A 151 20.30 0.55 2.86
C LEU A 151 19.04 0.33 3.70
N GLN A 152 18.05 1.21 3.59
CA GLN A 152 16.78 1.07 4.31
C GLN A 152 16.00 -0.17 3.85
N ALA A 153 15.96 -0.45 2.55
CA ALA A 153 15.32 -1.65 2.02
C ALA A 153 16.01 -2.94 2.51
N LEU A 154 17.34 -2.97 2.58
CA LEU A 154 18.12 -4.11 3.13
C LEU A 154 17.85 -4.28 4.63
N TYR A 155 17.87 -3.18 5.39
CA TYR A 155 17.59 -3.18 6.83
C TYR A 155 16.20 -3.73 7.11
N SER A 156 15.18 -3.16 6.48
CA SER A 156 13.79 -3.58 6.64
C SER A 156 13.58 -5.06 6.27
N ARG A 157 14.16 -5.51 5.13
CA ARG A 157 14.08 -6.93 4.76
C ARG A 157 14.77 -7.85 5.77
N HIS A 158 15.91 -7.45 6.32
CA HIS A 158 16.59 -8.21 7.37
C HIS A 158 15.72 -8.33 8.63
N ILE A 159 15.08 -7.24 9.06
CA ILE A 159 14.23 -7.24 10.26
C ILE A 159 12.93 -8.05 10.03
N ASN A 160 12.31 -7.96 8.86
CA ASN A 160 11.01 -8.59 8.57
C ASN A 160 11.09 -10.03 8.03
N THR A 161 12.30 -10.54 7.78
CA THR A 161 12.54 -11.92 7.31
C THR A 161 13.60 -12.59 8.17
N ASP A 162 13.64 -13.90 8.21
CA ASP A 162 14.70 -14.66 8.92
C ASP A 162 16.01 -14.74 8.11
N ARG A 163 16.27 -13.74 7.24
CA ARG A 163 17.43 -13.73 6.33
C ARG A 163 18.53 -12.80 6.82
N THR A 164 19.76 -13.25 6.72
CA THR A 164 20.95 -12.43 7.03
C THR A 164 21.18 -11.34 5.99
N VAL A 165 21.84 -10.25 6.38
CA VAL A 165 22.22 -9.17 5.44
C VAL A 165 23.08 -9.72 4.30
N GLU A 166 23.96 -10.69 4.58
CA GLU A 166 24.81 -11.32 3.57
C GLU A 166 24.00 -12.07 2.51
N GLU A 167 23.00 -12.87 2.91
CA GLU A 167 22.09 -13.57 1.96
C GLU A 167 21.31 -12.59 1.12
N LEU A 168 20.80 -11.50 1.72
CA LEU A 168 20.07 -10.46 1.01
C LEU A 168 20.94 -9.73 -0.01
N LEU A 169 22.22 -9.49 0.33
CA LEU A 169 23.18 -8.88 -0.59
C LEU A 169 23.51 -9.82 -1.76
N ARG A 170 23.77 -11.08 -1.50
CA ARG A 170 24.08 -12.06 -2.55
C ARG A 170 22.94 -12.19 -3.56
N ASP A 171 21.70 -12.20 -3.11
CA ASP A 171 20.54 -12.40 -3.98
C ASP A 171 20.11 -11.12 -4.71
N GLY A 172 20.10 -9.98 -4.03
CA GLY A 172 19.51 -8.75 -4.58
C GLY A 172 20.52 -7.69 -5.00
N TYR A 173 21.69 -7.69 -4.37
CA TYR A 173 22.67 -6.61 -4.50
C TYR A 173 24.12 -7.12 -4.53
N PRO A 174 24.48 -8.07 -5.42
CA PRO A 174 25.79 -8.73 -5.42
C PRO A 174 26.98 -7.76 -5.52
N ALA A 175 26.77 -6.59 -6.12
CA ALA A 175 27.80 -5.55 -6.24
C ALA A 175 28.24 -4.94 -4.88
N TYR A 176 27.53 -5.21 -3.79
CA TYR A 176 27.81 -4.67 -2.46
C TYR A 176 28.14 -5.75 -1.41
N VAL A 177 28.39 -6.98 -1.83
CA VAL A 177 28.75 -8.08 -0.89
C VAL A 177 30.03 -7.76 -0.13
N ASP A 178 31.01 -7.16 -0.77
CA ASP A 178 32.27 -6.74 -0.15
C ASP A 178 32.09 -5.58 0.87
N ASP A 179 30.96 -4.89 0.83
CA ASP A 179 30.62 -3.79 1.74
C ASP A 179 29.88 -4.26 3.02
N LEU A 180 29.70 -5.58 3.22
CA LEU A 180 28.89 -6.17 4.31
C LEU A 180 29.25 -5.59 5.69
N VAL A 181 30.56 -5.48 6.00
CA VAL A 181 31.03 -4.96 7.30
C VAL A 181 30.66 -3.48 7.48
N ASP A 182 30.86 -2.65 6.44
CA ASP A 182 30.54 -1.24 6.50
C ASP A 182 29.02 -1.01 6.54
N ILE A 183 28.24 -1.83 5.84
CA ILE A 183 26.77 -1.83 5.92
C ILE A 183 26.31 -2.13 7.35
N GLY A 184 26.92 -3.13 8.00
CA GLY A 184 26.64 -3.45 9.40
C GLY A 184 26.95 -2.27 10.35
N ARG A 185 28.07 -1.54 10.12
CA ARG A 185 28.39 -0.31 10.87
C ARG A 185 27.35 0.79 10.67
N VAL A 186 26.84 0.97 9.45
CA VAL A 186 25.76 1.94 9.17
C VAL A 186 24.49 1.55 9.92
N PHE A 187 24.11 0.26 9.92
CA PHE A 187 22.93 -0.22 10.65
C PHE A 187 23.06 -0.02 12.16
N THR A 188 24.25 -0.29 12.73
CA THR A 188 24.51 0.01 14.14
C THR A 188 24.35 1.50 14.43
N ALA A 189 24.98 2.37 13.63
CA ALA A 189 24.88 3.81 13.81
C ALA A 189 23.44 4.33 13.62
N TYR A 190 22.65 3.72 12.74
CA TYR A 190 21.23 4.01 12.55
C TYR A 190 20.41 3.65 13.80
N VAL A 191 20.60 2.46 14.36
CA VAL A 191 19.91 2.01 15.58
C VAL A 191 20.30 2.89 16.78
N ASP A 192 21.60 3.18 16.98
CA ASP A 192 22.07 4.04 18.07
C ASP A 192 21.44 5.44 18.01
N ARG A 193 21.28 6.00 16.79
CA ARG A 193 20.60 7.28 16.60
C ARG A 193 19.13 7.20 16.93
N LYS A 194 18.41 6.17 16.48
CA LYS A 194 16.99 5.96 16.85
C LYS A 194 16.83 5.93 18.36
N VAL A 195 17.63 5.13 19.06
CA VAL A 195 17.57 4.98 20.51
C VAL A 195 17.88 6.32 21.21
N SER A 196 18.99 6.97 20.85
CA SER A 196 19.42 8.23 21.51
C SER A 196 18.48 9.41 21.23
N ARG A 197 17.71 9.40 20.15
CA ARG A 197 16.77 10.45 19.74
C ARG A 197 15.31 10.14 20.03
N ASN A 198 15.03 8.99 20.66
CA ASN A 198 13.67 8.51 20.93
C ASN A 198 12.83 8.39 19.66
N LEU A 199 13.43 7.81 18.60
CA LEU A 199 12.82 7.56 17.30
C LEU A 199 12.54 6.08 17.14
N VAL A 200 11.44 5.73 16.49
CA VAL A 200 11.00 4.36 16.21
C VAL A 200 10.53 4.32 14.76
N ASP A 201 11.01 3.39 13.96
CA ASP A 201 10.47 3.16 12.61
C ASP A 201 9.37 2.09 12.61
N TYR A 202 8.79 1.82 11.44
CA TYR A 202 7.73 0.81 11.32
C TYR A 202 8.19 -0.60 11.72
N ASP A 203 9.43 -0.95 11.38
CA ASP A 203 9.98 -2.26 11.67
C ASP A 203 10.17 -2.44 13.18
N ASP A 204 10.61 -1.38 13.87
CA ASP A 204 10.77 -1.38 15.33
C ASP A 204 9.44 -1.61 16.07
N LEU A 205 8.32 -1.06 15.56
CA LEU A 205 7.01 -1.26 16.19
C LEU A 205 6.69 -2.76 16.32
N LEU A 206 6.90 -3.51 15.25
CA LEU A 206 6.64 -4.95 15.24
C LEU A 206 7.71 -5.72 16.01
N LEU A 207 8.97 -5.36 15.84
CA LEU A 207 10.10 -6.00 16.50
C LEU A 207 9.98 -5.90 18.02
N PHE A 208 9.69 -4.71 18.55
CA PHE A 208 9.54 -4.49 19.98
C PHE A 208 8.30 -5.19 20.54
N TRP A 209 7.18 -5.18 19.80
CA TRP A 209 6.00 -5.93 20.24
C TRP A 209 6.27 -7.44 20.31
N ALA A 210 6.95 -8.00 19.30
CA ALA A 210 7.37 -9.41 19.32
C ALA A 210 8.29 -9.70 20.52
N ALA A 211 9.29 -8.86 20.76
CA ALA A 211 10.23 -9.00 21.88
C ALA A 211 9.53 -8.92 23.25
N MET A 212 8.55 -8.01 23.43
CA MET A 212 7.76 -7.92 24.66
C MET A 212 6.92 -9.18 24.91
N LEU A 213 6.46 -9.86 23.85
CA LEU A 213 5.71 -11.11 23.97
C LEU A 213 6.60 -12.33 24.23
N GLU A 214 7.91 -12.20 24.14
CA GLU A 214 8.90 -13.23 24.45
C GLU A 214 9.53 -13.03 25.85
N SER A 215 9.26 -11.91 26.52
CA SER A 215 9.84 -11.53 27.82
C SER A 215 8.81 -11.61 28.94
N GLU A 216 8.87 -12.64 29.77
CA GLU A 216 8.06 -12.73 30.98
C GLU A 216 8.61 -11.81 32.10
N PRO A 217 7.77 -11.19 32.95
CA PRO A 217 6.31 -11.34 33.08
C PRO A 217 5.51 -10.36 32.18
N LEU A 218 6.17 -9.60 31.32
CA LEU A 218 5.52 -8.60 30.46
C LEU A 218 4.59 -9.28 29.42
N ALA A 219 5.05 -10.39 28.85
CA ALA A 219 4.29 -11.18 27.90
C ALA A 219 2.95 -11.65 28.51
N GLU A 220 2.95 -12.15 29.76
CA GLU A 220 1.73 -12.56 30.46
C GLU A 220 0.73 -11.40 30.60
N ARG A 221 1.21 -10.22 30.96
CA ARG A 221 0.34 -9.04 31.10
C ARG A 221 -0.28 -8.58 29.77
N ILE A 222 0.44 -8.74 28.66
CA ILE A 222 -0.07 -8.37 27.33
C ILE A 222 -1.07 -9.42 26.84
N ARG A 223 -0.72 -10.71 26.89
CA ARG A 223 -1.56 -11.79 26.37
C ARG A 223 -2.84 -11.98 27.20
N SER A 224 -2.79 -11.77 28.52
CA SER A 224 -3.97 -11.90 29.40
C SER A 224 -5.07 -10.87 29.11
N ARG A 225 -4.83 -9.90 28.25
CA ARG A 225 -5.86 -8.94 27.80
C ARG A 225 -6.86 -9.56 26.85
N TYR A 226 -6.48 -10.61 26.14
CA TYR A 226 -7.27 -11.20 25.07
C TYR A 226 -7.58 -12.66 25.33
N ASP A 227 -8.83 -13.05 25.05
CA ASP A 227 -9.28 -14.45 25.06
C ASP A 227 -9.31 -15.03 23.64
N HIS A 228 -9.53 -14.18 22.63
CA HIS A 228 -9.53 -14.57 21.22
C HIS A 228 -8.77 -13.55 20.37
N VAL A 229 -7.97 -14.06 19.44
CA VAL A 229 -7.27 -13.27 18.42
C VAL A 229 -7.76 -13.71 17.05
N LEU A 230 -8.23 -12.74 16.24
CA LEU A 230 -8.68 -12.99 14.88
C LEU A 230 -7.82 -12.17 13.92
N VAL A 231 -7.38 -12.77 12.83
CA VAL A 231 -6.50 -12.11 11.84
C VAL A 231 -7.08 -12.28 10.45
N ASP A 232 -7.30 -11.17 9.77
CA ASP A 232 -7.69 -11.15 8.36
C ASP A 232 -6.46 -11.04 7.45
N GLU A 233 -6.58 -11.48 6.20
CA GLU A 233 -5.53 -11.47 5.16
C GLU A 233 -4.19 -12.08 5.66
N TYR A 234 -4.26 -13.21 6.36
CA TYR A 234 -3.10 -13.83 7.04
C TYR A 234 -1.97 -14.21 6.09
N GLN A 235 -2.25 -14.46 4.80
CA GLN A 235 -1.25 -14.73 3.76
C GLN A 235 -0.33 -13.53 3.46
N ASP A 236 -0.70 -12.32 3.89
CA ASP A 236 0.10 -11.11 3.69
C ASP A 236 0.97 -10.76 4.91
N THR A 237 0.94 -11.59 5.94
CA THR A 237 1.74 -11.37 7.15
C THR A 237 3.23 -11.72 6.90
N ASN A 238 4.11 -10.97 7.58
CA ASN A 238 5.53 -11.27 7.66
C ASN A 238 5.87 -12.19 8.86
N VAL A 239 7.14 -12.55 9.00
CA VAL A 239 7.60 -13.45 10.07
C VAL A 239 7.36 -12.84 11.46
N LEU A 240 7.61 -11.54 11.65
CA LEU A 240 7.37 -10.86 12.93
C LEU A 240 5.90 -10.87 13.32
N GLN A 241 4.99 -10.62 12.37
CA GLN A 241 3.56 -10.66 12.62
C GLN A 241 3.08 -12.06 13.01
N SER A 242 3.61 -13.10 12.37
CA SER A 242 3.34 -14.49 12.78
C SER A 242 3.86 -14.78 14.20
N ARG A 243 5.07 -14.31 14.57
CA ARG A 243 5.62 -14.42 15.94
C ARG A 243 4.73 -13.71 16.96
N ILE A 244 4.25 -12.51 16.64
CA ILE A 244 3.32 -11.75 17.49
C ILE A 244 2.04 -12.55 17.73
N VAL A 245 1.41 -13.10 16.67
CA VAL A 245 0.19 -13.92 16.81
C VAL A 245 0.43 -15.14 17.68
N ARG A 246 1.56 -15.83 17.50
CA ARG A 246 1.94 -16.97 18.36
C ARG A 246 2.13 -16.56 19.81
N GLY A 247 2.82 -15.43 20.06
CA GLY A 247 3.04 -14.91 21.41
C GLY A 247 1.74 -14.54 22.11
N LEU A 248 0.82 -13.85 21.41
CA LEU A 248 -0.50 -13.49 21.93
C LEU A 248 -1.35 -14.71 22.31
N CYS A 249 -1.27 -15.78 21.51
CA CYS A 249 -2.11 -16.98 21.67
C CYS A 249 -1.43 -18.11 22.44
N ALA A 250 -0.22 -17.91 22.98
CA ALA A 250 0.58 -18.97 23.61
C ALA A 250 -0.15 -19.67 24.79
N ALA A 251 -0.97 -18.94 25.56
CA ALA A 251 -1.67 -19.48 26.72
C ALA A 251 -2.98 -20.18 26.37
N HIS A 252 -3.82 -19.59 25.51
CA HIS A 252 -5.20 -20.05 25.28
C HIS A 252 -5.41 -20.71 23.92
N ARG A 253 -4.52 -20.48 22.92
CA ARG A 253 -4.59 -21.02 21.56
C ARG A 253 -5.87 -20.69 20.77
N ASN A 254 -6.69 -19.76 21.24
CA ASN A 254 -7.90 -19.31 20.57
C ASN A 254 -7.54 -18.29 19.48
N VAL A 255 -7.10 -18.81 18.35
CA VAL A 255 -6.71 -18.02 17.19
C VAL A 255 -7.56 -18.40 15.98
N THR A 256 -8.10 -17.39 15.30
CA THR A 256 -8.79 -17.57 14.01
C THR A 256 -8.04 -16.77 12.97
N VAL A 257 -7.53 -17.41 11.93
CA VAL A 257 -6.93 -16.73 10.80
C VAL A 257 -7.75 -16.97 9.54
N VAL A 258 -7.90 -15.92 8.74
CA VAL A 258 -8.58 -15.97 7.45
C VAL A 258 -7.61 -15.51 6.38
N GLY A 259 -7.56 -16.23 5.26
CA GLY A 259 -6.68 -15.86 4.17
C GLY A 259 -6.89 -16.64 2.90
N ASP A 260 -6.20 -16.21 1.87
CA ASP A 260 -6.14 -16.84 0.55
C ASP A 260 -4.67 -16.93 0.11
N ASP A 261 -4.07 -18.10 0.20
CA ASP A 261 -2.70 -18.35 -0.24
C ASP A 261 -2.47 -17.96 -1.70
N ALA A 262 -3.48 -18.08 -2.56
CA ALA A 262 -3.45 -17.64 -3.96
C ALA A 262 -3.47 -16.10 -4.13
N GLN A 263 -3.71 -15.34 -3.08
CA GLN A 263 -3.64 -13.87 -3.06
C GLN A 263 -2.43 -13.31 -2.31
N SER A 264 -1.43 -14.15 -1.97
CA SER A 264 -0.17 -13.71 -1.36
C SER A 264 0.73 -13.07 -2.41
N ILE A 265 0.71 -11.72 -2.51
CA ILE A 265 1.41 -10.93 -3.53
C ILE A 265 2.26 -9.78 -2.93
N TYR A 266 2.57 -9.83 -1.65
CA TYR A 266 3.36 -8.80 -0.96
C TYR A 266 4.71 -9.29 -0.44
N ALA A 267 5.33 -10.31 -1.10
CA ALA A 267 6.65 -10.80 -0.70
C ALA A 267 7.73 -9.71 -0.78
N PHE A 268 7.58 -8.73 -1.68
CA PHE A 268 8.48 -7.56 -1.74
C PHE A 268 8.44 -6.68 -0.48
N ARG A 269 7.39 -6.79 0.36
CA ARG A 269 7.25 -6.16 1.69
C ARG A 269 7.61 -7.09 2.86
N GLY A 270 8.22 -8.24 2.58
CA GLY A 270 8.57 -9.24 3.59
C GLY A 270 7.44 -10.20 3.98
N ALA A 271 6.26 -10.11 3.35
CA ALA A 271 5.21 -11.10 3.55
C ALA A 271 5.67 -12.48 3.08
N THR A 272 5.17 -13.52 3.71
CA THR A 272 5.46 -14.91 3.33
C THR A 272 4.22 -15.78 3.33
N VAL A 273 3.95 -16.42 2.20
CA VAL A 273 2.86 -17.40 2.08
C VAL A 273 3.04 -18.57 3.05
N ARG A 274 4.29 -18.82 3.51
CA ARG A 274 4.57 -19.88 4.49
C ARG A 274 3.77 -19.71 5.77
N ASN A 275 3.48 -18.49 6.20
CA ASN A 275 2.72 -18.24 7.42
C ASN A 275 1.33 -18.92 7.37
N ILE A 276 0.61 -18.83 6.25
CA ILE A 276 -0.70 -19.47 6.12
C ILE A 276 -0.57 -20.96 5.82
N LEU A 277 0.41 -21.38 5.01
CA LEU A 277 0.61 -22.79 4.67
C LEU A 277 1.06 -23.62 5.87
N ASP A 278 1.96 -23.08 6.69
CA ASP A 278 2.52 -23.74 7.86
C ASP A 278 1.70 -23.49 9.15
N PHE A 279 0.58 -22.75 9.07
CA PHE A 279 -0.25 -22.45 10.21
C PHE A 279 -0.70 -23.69 11.01
N PRO A 280 -1.13 -24.80 10.39
CA PRO A 280 -1.51 -26.01 11.14
C PRO A 280 -0.33 -26.66 11.88
N ALA A 281 0.89 -26.51 11.37
CA ALA A 281 2.10 -26.99 12.07
C ALA A 281 2.47 -26.08 13.24
N GLN A 282 2.28 -24.75 13.09
CA GLN A 282 2.52 -23.78 14.17
C GLN A 282 1.46 -23.87 15.29
N PHE A 283 0.23 -24.22 14.94
CA PHE A 283 -0.89 -24.40 15.88
C PHE A 283 -1.48 -25.82 15.74
N PRO A 284 -0.88 -26.86 16.37
CA PRO A 284 -1.38 -28.23 16.31
C PRO A 284 -2.82 -28.32 16.78
N GLY A 285 -3.65 -29.09 16.08
CA GLY A 285 -5.09 -29.20 16.33
C GLY A 285 -5.93 -28.16 15.56
N THR A 286 -5.34 -27.44 14.62
CA THR A 286 -6.06 -26.48 13.77
C THR A 286 -7.21 -27.15 13.00
N THR A 287 -8.41 -26.60 13.16
CA THR A 287 -9.53 -26.88 12.25
C THR A 287 -9.38 -26.04 10.99
N ILE A 288 -9.50 -26.68 9.82
CA ILE A 288 -9.44 -25.98 8.52
C ILE A 288 -10.82 -25.98 7.90
N VAL A 289 -11.32 -24.80 7.53
CA VAL A 289 -12.58 -24.60 6.82
C VAL A 289 -12.29 -23.90 5.51
N THR A 290 -12.67 -24.49 4.38
CA THR A 290 -12.50 -23.91 3.06
C THR A 290 -13.79 -23.25 2.59
N LEU A 291 -13.70 -21.99 2.13
CA LEU A 291 -14.81 -21.26 1.50
C LEU A 291 -14.56 -21.21 -0.01
N ASP A 292 -15.39 -21.84 -0.80
CA ASP A 292 -15.26 -21.94 -2.26
C ASP A 292 -16.42 -21.28 -3.03
N ARG A 293 -17.53 -20.93 -2.37
CA ARG A 293 -18.67 -20.24 -2.98
C ARG A 293 -18.38 -18.77 -3.19
N ASN A 294 -18.26 -18.37 -4.45
CA ASN A 294 -17.95 -17.00 -4.86
C ASN A 294 -19.23 -16.18 -5.10
N TYR A 295 -19.30 -15.00 -4.50
CA TYR A 295 -20.42 -14.05 -4.58
C TYR A 295 -20.16 -12.88 -5.52
N ARG A 296 -19.00 -12.85 -6.17
CA ARG A 296 -18.52 -11.73 -6.99
C ARG A 296 -18.67 -11.98 -8.47
N SER A 297 -18.01 -13.02 -8.98
CA SER A 297 -17.74 -13.25 -10.39
C SER A 297 -18.67 -14.28 -10.99
N THR A 298 -18.93 -14.18 -12.30
CA THR A 298 -19.62 -15.20 -13.08
C THR A 298 -18.76 -16.47 -13.19
N GLN A 299 -19.41 -17.62 -13.46
CA GLN A 299 -18.74 -18.92 -13.49
C GLN A 299 -17.61 -19.01 -14.54
N PRO A 300 -17.75 -18.48 -15.77
CA PRO A 300 -16.63 -18.53 -16.75
C PRO A 300 -15.36 -17.82 -16.29
N ILE A 301 -15.48 -16.69 -15.59
CA ILE A 301 -14.33 -15.98 -15.02
C ILE A 301 -13.63 -16.85 -13.96
N LEU A 302 -14.43 -17.52 -13.13
CA LEU A 302 -13.88 -18.40 -12.08
C LEU A 302 -13.22 -19.64 -12.67
N GLU A 303 -13.73 -20.19 -13.77
CA GLU A 303 -13.10 -21.31 -14.47
C GLU A 303 -11.73 -20.93 -14.99
N THR A 304 -11.58 -19.74 -15.57
CA THR A 304 -10.27 -19.23 -16.02
C THR A 304 -9.33 -19.03 -14.83
N ALA A 305 -9.81 -18.42 -13.74
CA ALA A 305 -9.01 -18.22 -12.53
C ALA A 305 -8.60 -19.57 -11.87
N ASN A 306 -9.52 -20.54 -11.80
CA ASN A 306 -9.25 -21.88 -11.29
C ASN A 306 -8.21 -22.61 -12.15
N ALA A 307 -8.26 -22.48 -13.48
CA ALA A 307 -7.29 -23.07 -14.38
C ALA A 307 -5.88 -22.50 -14.19
N VAL A 308 -5.75 -21.18 -13.97
CA VAL A 308 -4.47 -20.55 -13.60
C VAL A 308 -3.98 -21.06 -12.25
N LEU A 309 -4.86 -21.20 -11.27
CA LEU A 309 -4.50 -21.67 -9.93
C LEU A 309 -4.10 -23.16 -9.93
N ALA A 310 -4.72 -23.97 -10.78
CA ALA A 310 -4.40 -25.41 -10.89
C ALA A 310 -2.95 -25.70 -11.31
N GLN A 311 -2.26 -24.72 -11.90
CA GLN A 311 -0.83 -24.81 -12.26
C GLN A 311 0.10 -24.54 -11.05
N ALA A 312 -0.43 -24.09 -9.89
CA ALA A 312 0.39 -23.78 -8.72
C ALA A 312 1.06 -25.06 -8.18
N THR A 313 2.32 -24.95 -7.79
CA THR A 313 3.11 -26.07 -7.26
C THR A 313 2.77 -26.40 -5.82
N GLU A 314 2.28 -25.43 -5.06
CA GLU A 314 1.86 -25.57 -3.65
C GLU A 314 0.65 -24.72 -3.35
N GLY A 315 -0.04 -25.02 -2.27
CA GLY A 315 -1.19 -24.24 -1.80
C GLY A 315 -2.36 -25.12 -1.34
N TYR A 316 -3.38 -24.48 -0.79
CA TYR A 316 -4.62 -25.17 -0.44
C TYR A 316 -5.45 -25.44 -1.69
N ARG A 317 -5.89 -26.71 -1.85
CA ARG A 317 -6.78 -27.05 -2.95
C ARG A 317 -8.14 -26.40 -2.75
N LYS A 318 -8.54 -25.56 -3.70
CA LYS A 318 -9.84 -24.88 -3.76
C LYS A 318 -10.25 -24.70 -5.21
N ALA A 319 -11.54 -24.75 -5.46
CA ALA A 319 -12.13 -24.49 -6.77
C ALA A 319 -13.31 -23.53 -6.57
N LEU A 320 -13.14 -22.29 -6.97
CA LEU A 320 -14.18 -21.27 -6.84
C LEU A 320 -15.39 -21.64 -7.69
N ARG A 321 -16.60 -21.52 -7.11
CA ARG A 321 -17.87 -21.74 -7.78
C ARG A 321 -18.77 -20.54 -7.56
N SER A 322 -19.34 -20.02 -8.63
CA SER A 322 -20.34 -18.95 -8.53
C SER A 322 -21.59 -19.46 -7.78
N ILE A 323 -22.15 -18.59 -6.96
CA ILE A 323 -23.50 -18.84 -6.40
C ILE A 323 -24.59 -18.44 -7.37
N ASP A 324 -24.22 -17.72 -8.42
CA ASP A 324 -25.09 -17.11 -9.38
C ASP A 324 -25.18 -17.99 -10.62
N ASP A 325 -26.35 -18.50 -10.91
CA ASP A 325 -26.62 -19.31 -12.11
C ASP A 325 -26.76 -18.44 -13.36
N ARG A 326 -26.47 -17.13 -13.26
CA ARG A 326 -26.50 -16.24 -14.44
C ARG A 326 -25.49 -16.70 -15.48
N PRO A 327 -25.91 -16.80 -16.75
CA PRO A 327 -24.99 -17.04 -17.83
C PRO A 327 -23.99 -15.88 -17.89
N GLY A 328 -22.70 -16.21 -17.83
CA GLY A 328 -21.61 -15.25 -18.00
C GLY A 328 -20.99 -15.40 -19.40
N GLU A 329 -20.46 -14.32 -19.93
CA GLU A 329 -19.61 -14.39 -21.11
C GLU A 329 -18.27 -15.06 -20.78
N LEU A 330 -17.73 -15.79 -21.75
CA LEU A 330 -16.35 -16.30 -21.64
C LEU A 330 -15.39 -15.12 -21.59
N PRO A 331 -14.38 -15.16 -20.72
CA PRO A 331 -13.29 -14.18 -20.77
C PRO A 331 -12.67 -14.08 -22.15
N TRP A 332 -12.38 -12.87 -22.60
CA TRP A 332 -11.77 -12.67 -23.91
C TRP A 332 -10.24 -12.72 -23.81
N LEU A 333 -9.62 -13.47 -24.73
CA LEU A 333 -8.20 -13.40 -24.99
C LEU A 333 -7.98 -12.65 -26.31
N VAL A 334 -7.29 -11.53 -26.25
CA VAL A 334 -7.13 -10.60 -27.37
C VAL A 334 -5.66 -10.43 -27.73
N PRO A 335 -5.10 -11.26 -28.63
CA PRO A 335 -3.79 -10.96 -29.22
C PRO A 335 -3.92 -9.73 -30.11
N THR A 336 -3.12 -8.71 -29.84
CA THR A 336 -3.07 -7.47 -30.60
C THR A 336 -1.78 -7.43 -31.43
N ARG A 337 -1.77 -6.72 -32.55
CA ARG A 337 -0.57 -6.63 -33.37
C ARG A 337 0.60 -6.08 -32.58
N ASP A 338 0.39 -4.96 -31.91
CA ASP A 338 1.38 -4.23 -31.15
C ASP A 338 0.73 -3.51 -29.95
N GLU A 339 1.50 -2.76 -29.19
CA GLU A 339 1.04 -1.98 -28.04
C GLU A 339 -0.01 -0.92 -28.41
N GLN A 340 0.14 -0.27 -29.58
CA GLN A 340 -0.84 0.70 -30.04
C GLN A 340 -2.19 0.03 -30.35
N ALA A 341 -2.18 -1.12 -31.01
CA ALA A 341 -3.40 -1.89 -31.27
C ALA A 341 -4.05 -2.38 -29.96
N GLN A 342 -3.27 -2.71 -28.93
CA GLN A 342 -3.78 -3.04 -27.61
C GLN A 342 -4.48 -1.86 -26.95
N THR A 343 -3.88 -0.69 -27.01
CA THR A 343 -4.43 0.56 -26.47
C THR A 343 -5.73 0.93 -27.17
N MET A 344 -5.76 0.89 -28.51
CA MET A 344 -6.96 1.17 -29.31
C MET A 344 -8.08 0.20 -28.96
N PHE A 345 -7.81 -1.11 -28.97
CA PHE A 345 -8.80 -2.12 -28.57
C PHE A 345 -9.37 -1.84 -27.16
N THR A 346 -8.50 -1.51 -26.19
CA THR A 346 -8.92 -1.24 -24.82
C THR A 346 -9.87 -0.04 -24.77
N CYS A 347 -9.55 1.06 -25.45
CA CYS A 347 -10.39 2.25 -25.52
C CYS A 347 -11.72 1.99 -26.26
N ASP A 348 -11.69 1.27 -27.38
CA ASP A 348 -12.90 0.97 -28.17
C ASP A 348 -13.85 0.07 -27.38
N ARG A 349 -13.31 -1.00 -26.74
CA ARG A 349 -14.12 -1.95 -25.99
C ARG A 349 -14.71 -1.35 -24.72
N LEU A 350 -13.97 -0.49 -24.01
CA LEU A 350 -14.53 0.16 -22.80
C LEU A 350 -15.69 1.09 -23.17
N LEU A 351 -15.59 1.84 -24.28
CA LEU A 351 -16.70 2.69 -24.77
C LEU A 351 -17.90 1.85 -25.21
N GLU A 352 -17.65 0.74 -25.90
CA GLU A 352 -18.72 -0.21 -26.28
C GLU A 352 -19.46 -0.75 -25.05
N LEU A 353 -18.74 -1.10 -23.96
CA LEU A 353 -19.37 -1.54 -22.70
C LEU A 353 -20.20 -0.43 -22.04
N CYS A 354 -19.75 0.82 -22.11
CA CYS A 354 -20.53 1.96 -21.63
C CYS A 354 -21.83 2.12 -22.44
N ASP A 355 -21.76 1.97 -23.77
CA ASP A 355 -22.91 2.16 -24.66
C ASP A 355 -23.87 0.98 -24.60
N THR A 356 -23.40 -0.26 -24.62
CA THR A 356 -24.23 -1.47 -24.76
C THR A 356 -24.70 -2.05 -23.42
N GLU A 357 -23.83 -2.05 -22.41
CA GLU A 357 -24.12 -2.60 -21.08
C GLU A 357 -24.44 -1.51 -20.05
N HIS A 358 -24.41 -0.23 -20.45
CA HIS A 358 -24.67 0.94 -19.62
C HIS A 358 -23.75 1.00 -18.37
N LEU A 359 -22.51 0.53 -18.52
CA LEU A 359 -21.52 0.62 -17.44
C LEU A 359 -20.99 2.04 -17.32
N ARG A 360 -20.84 2.51 -16.10
CA ARG A 360 -20.11 3.73 -15.82
C ARG A 360 -18.60 3.47 -15.86
N LEU A 361 -17.80 4.48 -16.12
CA LEU A 361 -16.34 4.36 -16.20
C LEU A 361 -15.74 3.88 -14.86
N ASP A 362 -16.27 4.33 -13.71
CA ASP A 362 -15.83 3.89 -12.37
C ASP A 362 -16.09 2.40 -12.10
N GLN A 363 -16.94 1.75 -12.88
CA GLN A 363 -17.19 0.31 -12.83
C GLN A 363 -16.24 -0.50 -13.72
N ILE A 364 -15.32 0.17 -14.43
CA ILE A 364 -14.34 -0.44 -15.34
C ILE A 364 -12.92 -0.18 -14.83
N ALA A 365 -12.08 -1.20 -14.86
CA ALA A 365 -10.68 -1.04 -14.52
C ALA A 365 -9.73 -1.63 -15.57
N VAL A 366 -8.61 -0.96 -15.78
CA VAL A 366 -7.46 -1.48 -16.54
C VAL A 366 -6.34 -1.81 -15.57
N LEU A 367 -5.93 -3.07 -15.55
CA LEU A 367 -4.92 -3.58 -14.63
C LEU A 367 -3.60 -3.83 -15.36
N VAL A 368 -2.53 -3.33 -14.76
CA VAL A 368 -1.16 -3.47 -15.25
C VAL A 368 -0.24 -4.06 -14.18
N ARG A 369 0.80 -4.76 -14.60
CA ARG A 369 1.82 -5.26 -13.67
C ARG A 369 2.67 -4.14 -13.07
N ALA A 370 2.98 -3.11 -13.84
CA ALA A 370 3.75 -1.97 -13.41
C ALA A 370 3.18 -0.67 -14.00
N GLY A 371 3.22 0.43 -13.24
CA GLY A 371 2.56 1.68 -13.60
C GLY A 371 3.02 2.33 -14.93
N TYR A 372 4.25 2.08 -15.38
CA TYR A 372 4.72 2.60 -16.67
C TYR A 372 4.07 1.92 -17.88
N MET A 373 3.49 0.73 -17.70
CA MET A 373 2.84 -0.04 -18.78
C MET A 373 1.52 0.57 -19.25
N SER A 374 0.98 1.56 -18.56
CA SER A 374 -0.24 2.28 -18.94
C SER A 374 0.03 3.58 -19.70
N ALA A 375 1.28 3.95 -19.96
CA ALA A 375 1.63 5.28 -20.49
C ALA A 375 0.95 5.57 -21.84
N ASP A 376 0.98 4.63 -22.80
CA ASP A 376 0.33 4.80 -24.10
C ASP A 376 -1.19 4.87 -23.98
N LEU A 377 -1.76 4.08 -23.06
CA LEU A 377 -3.20 4.13 -22.76
C LEU A 377 -3.62 5.49 -22.17
N GLU A 378 -2.83 6.05 -21.26
CA GLU A 378 -3.12 7.37 -20.65
C GLU A 378 -3.13 8.48 -21.71
N VAL A 379 -2.20 8.42 -22.67
CA VAL A 379 -2.16 9.38 -23.80
C VAL A 379 -3.41 9.25 -24.69
N GLU A 380 -3.82 8.02 -25.03
CA GLU A 380 -4.98 7.78 -25.90
C GLU A 380 -6.29 8.15 -25.18
N LEU A 381 -6.45 7.82 -23.89
CA LEU A 381 -7.63 8.23 -23.11
C LEU A 381 -7.75 9.75 -23.04
N ALA A 382 -6.63 10.46 -22.82
CA ALA A 382 -6.61 11.93 -22.85
C ALA A 382 -6.98 12.49 -24.24
N ALA A 383 -6.49 11.89 -25.33
CA ALA A 383 -6.83 12.27 -26.69
C ALA A 383 -8.32 12.09 -26.99
N ARG A 384 -8.94 11.02 -26.46
CA ARG A 384 -10.39 10.72 -26.59
C ARG A 384 -11.24 11.45 -25.55
N ARG A 385 -10.65 12.23 -24.65
CA ARG A 385 -11.34 12.92 -23.53
C ARG A 385 -12.10 11.95 -22.61
N ILE A 386 -11.55 10.77 -22.39
CA ILE A 386 -12.08 9.79 -21.43
C ILE A 386 -11.43 10.08 -20.09
N PRO A 387 -12.19 10.48 -19.05
CA PRO A 387 -11.63 10.73 -17.74
C PRO A 387 -11.13 9.44 -17.09
N PHE A 388 -9.99 9.50 -16.44
CA PHE A 388 -9.42 8.36 -15.73
C PHE A 388 -8.71 8.77 -14.44
N GLU A 389 -8.67 7.85 -13.48
CA GLU A 389 -7.86 7.92 -12.27
C GLU A 389 -6.77 6.86 -12.29
N LYS A 390 -5.56 7.22 -11.90
CA LYS A 390 -4.45 6.27 -11.79
C LYS A 390 -4.16 5.95 -10.34
N TRP A 391 -4.31 4.67 -9.98
CA TRP A 391 -3.97 4.19 -8.65
C TRP A 391 -2.58 3.59 -8.62
N GLY A 392 -1.72 4.14 -7.77
CA GLY A 392 -0.31 3.85 -7.68
C GLY A 392 0.52 4.97 -8.29
N GLY A 393 0.92 5.91 -7.47
CA GLY A 393 1.76 7.07 -7.78
C GLY A 393 2.42 7.59 -6.50
N ILE A 394 3.01 8.78 -6.53
CA ILE A 394 3.53 9.44 -5.34
C ILE A 394 2.34 9.70 -4.40
N LYS A 395 2.38 9.12 -3.21
CA LYS A 395 1.33 9.32 -2.22
C LYS A 395 1.32 10.77 -1.74
N PHE A 396 0.14 11.30 -1.44
CA PHE A 396 -0.05 12.65 -0.93
C PHE A 396 0.93 12.99 0.22
N LEU A 397 1.08 12.10 1.19
CA LEU A 397 2.01 12.28 2.32
C LEU A 397 3.49 12.11 1.96
N GLU A 398 3.81 11.57 0.80
CA GLU A 398 5.19 11.45 0.29
C GLU A 398 5.61 12.73 -0.47
N ALA A 399 4.66 13.60 -0.77
CA ALA A 399 4.93 14.87 -1.44
C ALA A 399 5.84 15.78 -0.58
N ALA A 400 6.85 16.38 -1.20
CA ALA A 400 7.89 17.12 -0.50
C ALA A 400 7.33 18.23 0.39
N HIS A 401 6.34 18.99 -0.09
CA HIS A 401 5.72 20.11 0.65
C HIS A 401 4.89 19.63 1.84
N VAL A 402 4.26 18.46 1.74
CA VAL A 402 3.53 17.84 2.86
C VAL A 402 4.52 17.36 3.92
N LYS A 403 5.61 16.70 3.52
CA LYS A 403 6.68 16.30 4.45
C LYS A 403 7.35 17.49 5.14
N ASP A 404 7.54 18.59 4.42
CA ASP A 404 8.07 19.82 5.00
C ASP A 404 7.13 20.35 6.09
N MET A 405 5.81 20.38 5.82
CA MET A 405 4.79 20.79 6.79
C MET A 405 4.78 19.89 8.03
N LEU A 406 4.80 18.57 7.82
CA LEU A 406 4.81 17.61 8.92
C LEU A 406 6.09 17.70 9.78
N ALA A 407 7.23 18.05 9.17
CA ALA A 407 8.47 18.23 9.91
C ALA A 407 8.37 19.35 10.96
N PHE A 408 7.66 20.46 10.70
CA PHE A 408 7.40 21.49 11.71
C PHE A 408 6.62 20.93 12.90
N LEU A 409 5.58 20.15 12.64
CA LEU A 409 4.76 19.58 13.70
C LEU A 409 5.55 18.53 14.51
N ARG A 410 6.39 17.74 13.84
CA ARG A 410 7.22 16.70 14.48
C ARG A 410 8.24 17.29 15.44
N VAL A 411 8.97 18.34 15.06
CA VAL A 411 9.92 18.98 15.98
C VAL A 411 9.23 19.71 17.13
N ALA A 412 7.98 20.18 16.94
CA ALA A 412 7.19 20.75 18.01
C ALA A 412 6.69 19.69 19.01
N GLU A 413 6.47 18.44 18.55
CA GLU A 413 6.08 17.29 19.38
C GLU A 413 7.29 16.62 20.02
N ASN A 414 8.34 16.38 19.24
CA ASN A 414 9.62 15.82 19.68
C ASN A 414 10.76 16.75 19.25
N PRO A 415 11.24 17.65 20.12
CA PRO A 415 12.35 18.55 19.81
C PRO A 415 13.67 17.84 19.46
N ARG A 416 13.80 16.54 19.76
CA ARG A 416 15.00 15.72 19.47
C ARG A 416 14.98 15.07 18.09
N ASP A 417 13.93 15.30 17.30
CA ASP A 417 13.82 14.78 15.93
C ASP A 417 14.83 15.45 15.00
N GLU A 418 16.03 14.88 14.95
CA GLU A 418 17.15 15.34 14.12
C GLU A 418 16.79 15.36 12.63
N VAL A 419 16.01 14.38 12.16
CA VAL A 419 15.63 14.27 10.74
C VAL A 419 14.75 15.43 10.33
N SER A 420 13.72 15.72 11.11
CA SER A 420 12.83 16.85 10.87
C SER A 420 13.56 18.19 11.00
N TRP A 421 14.46 18.38 11.98
CA TRP A 421 15.31 19.57 12.05
C TRP A 421 16.21 19.72 10.83
N PHE A 422 16.86 18.64 10.39
CA PHE A 422 17.73 18.68 9.22
C PHE A 422 16.97 19.10 7.97
N ARG A 423 15.75 18.62 7.81
CA ARG A 423 14.84 19.01 6.73
C ARG A 423 14.45 20.48 6.80
N LEU A 424 13.97 20.97 7.95
CA LEU A 424 13.55 22.35 8.14
C LEU A 424 14.68 23.34 7.91
N LEU A 425 15.88 23.04 8.40
CA LEU A 425 17.06 23.90 8.21
C LEU A 425 17.42 24.07 6.75
N GLN A 426 17.27 23.01 5.93
CA GLN A 426 17.52 23.07 4.50
C GLN A 426 16.44 23.78 3.67
N LEU A 427 15.30 24.12 4.26
CA LEU A 427 14.31 25.01 3.61
C LEU A 427 14.83 26.45 3.50
N MET A 428 15.75 26.85 4.36
CA MET A 428 16.28 28.21 4.39
C MET A 428 17.29 28.45 3.27
N PRO A 429 17.19 29.57 2.52
CA PRO A 429 18.14 29.90 1.46
C PRO A 429 19.58 29.98 1.95
N GLY A 430 20.50 29.27 1.31
CA GLY A 430 21.93 29.28 1.65
C GLY A 430 22.35 28.35 2.79
N ILE A 431 21.44 27.53 3.32
CA ILE A 431 21.78 26.46 4.25
C ILE A 431 21.89 25.13 3.51
N GLY A 432 23.11 24.61 3.43
CA GLY A 432 23.42 23.28 2.96
C GLY A 432 23.63 22.32 4.14
N GLU A 433 23.92 21.04 3.83
CA GLU A 433 24.10 19.98 4.84
C GLU A 433 25.07 20.33 5.99
N VAL A 434 26.22 20.94 5.64
CA VAL A 434 27.25 21.30 6.64
C VAL A 434 26.72 22.34 7.63
N SER A 435 26.01 23.36 7.13
CA SER A 435 25.44 24.41 7.96
C SER A 435 24.27 23.89 8.80
N ALA A 436 23.43 23.02 8.23
CA ALA A 436 22.35 22.38 8.95
C ALA A 436 22.86 21.52 10.11
N ARG A 437 23.92 20.73 9.90
CA ARG A 437 24.55 19.95 10.99
C ARG A 437 25.11 20.82 12.10
N ARG A 438 25.71 22.00 11.78
CA ARG A 438 26.20 22.93 12.81
C ARG A 438 25.05 23.53 13.61
N ALA A 439 23.93 23.85 12.98
CA ALA A 439 22.74 24.33 13.68
C ALA A 439 22.16 23.24 14.62
N ILE A 440 22.12 21.98 14.16
CA ILE A 440 21.70 20.85 14.99
C ILE A 440 22.63 20.66 16.19
N ALA A 441 23.95 20.75 16.01
CA ALA A 441 24.90 20.68 17.13
C ALA A 441 24.68 21.80 18.16
N SER A 442 24.26 22.99 17.72
CA SER A 442 23.87 24.08 18.62
C SER A 442 22.58 23.75 19.40
N LEU A 443 21.59 23.14 18.74
CA LEU A 443 20.38 22.63 19.41
C LEU A 443 20.71 21.55 20.46
N GLU A 444 21.59 20.60 20.13
CA GLU A 444 22.04 19.57 21.07
C GLU A 444 22.70 20.18 22.31
N THR A 445 23.59 21.16 22.11
CA THR A 445 24.28 21.85 23.22
C THR A 445 23.28 22.59 24.14
N ALA A 446 22.18 23.10 23.56
CA ALA A 446 21.10 23.75 24.29
C ALA A 446 20.01 22.78 24.78
N ALA A 447 20.28 21.49 24.86
CA ALA A 447 19.33 20.44 25.24
C ALA A 447 18.05 20.44 24.38
N TRP A 448 18.20 20.66 23.06
CA TRP A 448 17.14 20.68 22.03
C TRP A 448 16.11 21.79 22.21
N ARG A 449 16.46 22.86 22.93
CA ARG A 449 15.61 24.03 23.06
C ARG A 449 15.80 24.96 21.85
N VAL A 450 14.75 25.69 21.49
CA VAL A 450 14.75 26.65 20.36
C VAL A 450 15.81 27.75 20.55
N GLU A 451 16.17 28.09 21.80
CA GLU A 451 17.25 29.02 22.15
C GLU A 451 18.61 28.59 21.56
N GLY A 452 18.87 27.30 21.40
CA GLY A 452 20.07 26.79 20.72
C GLY A 452 20.11 27.19 19.26
N LEU A 453 18.95 27.22 18.59
CA LEU A 453 18.86 27.71 17.21
C LEU A 453 19.06 29.21 17.13
N GLN A 454 18.54 29.98 18.09
CA GLN A 454 18.74 31.43 18.17
C GLN A 454 20.19 31.84 18.41
N GLN A 455 20.95 31.03 19.16
CA GLN A 455 22.39 31.25 19.41
C GLN A 455 23.27 30.90 18.23
N TRP A 456 22.78 30.07 17.31
CA TRP A 456 23.52 29.71 16.12
C TRP A 456 23.54 30.86 15.11
N GLU A 457 24.74 31.23 14.66
CA GLU A 457 24.90 32.30 13.68
C GLU A 457 24.58 31.80 12.26
N ALA A 458 23.37 32.12 11.79
CA ALA A 458 22.93 31.75 10.45
C ALA A 458 23.69 32.53 9.36
N PRO A 459 24.00 31.89 8.22
CA PRO A 459 24.58 32.56 7.04
C PRO A 459 23.76 33.80 6.64
N PRO A 460 24.38 34.87 6.11
CA PRO A 460 23.70 36.12 5.83
C PRO A 460 22.43 36.00 4.98
N ARG A 461 22.43 35.08 3.99
CA ARG A 461 21.26 34.81 3.13
C ARG A 461 20.11 34.12 3.87
N ALA A 462 20.40 33.38 4.93
CA ALA A 462 19.41 32.64 5.71
C ALA A 462 18.83 33.45 6.87
N ARG A 463 19.43 34.54 7.31
CA ARG A 463 19.05 35.30 8.51
C ARG A 463 17.56 35.68 8.57
N PRO A 464 16.92 36.23 7.51
CA PRO A 464 15.50 36.57 7.60
C PRO A 464 14.60 35.36 7.85
N THR A 465 14.81 34.28 7.09
CA THR A 465 14.04 33.02 7.22
C THR A 465 14.36 32.32 8.55
N HIS A 466 15.61 32.38 9.02
CA HIS A 466 16.02 31.85 10.32
C HIS A 466 15.30 32.56 11.48
N THR A 467 15.20 33.89 11.45
CA THR A 467 14.45 34.64 12.46
C THR A 467 12.98 34.25 12.47
N ALA A 468 12.36 34.15 11.28
CA ALA A 468 10.98 33.70 11.15
C ALA A 468 10.78 32.26 11.65
N LEU A 469 11.70 31.34 11.34
CA LEU A 469 11.68 29.96 11.83
C LEU A 469 11.77 29.91 13.36
N CYS A 470 12.70 30.63 13.98
CA CYS A 470 12.83 30.67 15.44
C CYS A 470 11.53 31.17 16.11
N ALA A 471 10.95 32.26 15.59
CA ALA A 471 9.68 32.81 16.10
C ALA A 471 8.52 31.82 15.93
N LEU A 472 8.44 31.15 14.79
CA LEU A 472 7.44 30.11 14.54
C LEU A 472 7.58 28.94 15.50
N MET A 473 8.80 28.42 15.67
CA MET A 473 9.05 27.28 16.56
C MET A 473 8.75 27.62 18.03
N GLN A 474 9.03 28.84 18.49
CA GLN A 474 8.61 29.28 19.82
C GLN A 474 7.09 29.25 19.99
N ARG A 475 6.34 29.75 18.99
CA ARG A 475 4.86 29.74 19.03
C ARG A 475 4.31 28.32 19.00
N LEU A 476 4.84 27.44 18.16
CA LEU A 476 4.44 26.03 18.08
C LEU A 476 4.76 25.27 19.37
N SER A 477 5.93 25.53 19.99
CA SER A 477 6.30 24.90 21.26
C SER A 477 5.45 25.40 22.43
N ALA A 478 4.93 26.62 22.34
CA ALA A 478 4.03 27.17 23.34
C ALA A 478 2.56 26.74 23.12
N SER A 479 2.20 26.21 21.96
CA SER A 479 0.87 25.67 21.70
C SER A 479 0.68 24.34 22.47
N SER A 480 -0.54 24.09 22.93
CA SER A 480 -0.88 22.84 23.62
C SER A 480 -0.88 21.62 22.67
N GLY A 481 -0.84 21.85 21.34
CA GLY A 481 -1.02 20.80 20.34
C GLY A 481 -2.43 20.18 20.32
N ALA A 482 -3.39 20.78 20.98
CA ALA A 482 -4.79 20.29 21.04
C ALA A 482 -5.59 20.57 19.76
N ASP A 483 -5.09 21.46 18.91
CA ASP A 483 -5.67 21.74 17.59
C ASP A 483 -4.57 21.70 16.53
N PRO A 484 -4.32 20.53 15.93
CA PRO A 484 -3.27 20.40 14.90
C PRO A 484 -3.60 21.15 13.61
N GLY A 485 -4.86 21.44 13.31
CA GLY A 485 -5.25 22.30 12.18
C GLY A 485 -4.76 23.74 12.39
N ALA A 486 -4.96 24.30 13.59
CA ALA A 486 -4.44 25.63 13.95
C ALA A 486 -2.91 25.66 13.92
N ASP A 487 -2.21 24.59 14.33
CA ASP A 487 -0.76 24.49 14.22
C ASP A 487 -0.31 24.52 12.75
N ILE A 488 -1.00 23.82 11.84
CA ILE A 488 -0.72 23.86 10.39
C ILE A 488 -0.96 25.25 9.82
N ALA A 489 -2.08 25.90 10.15
CA ALA A 489 -2.36 27.27 9.73
C ALA A 489 -1.27 28.25 10.18
N LEU A 490 -0.74 28.06 11.39
CA LEU A 490 0.37 28.82 11.92
C LEU A 490 1.66 28.62 11.09
N VAL A 491 1.98 27.38 10.73
CA VAL A 491 3.16 27.05 9.90
C VAL A 491 3.00 27.62 8.50
N ARG A 492 1.82 27.52 7.90
CA ARG A 492 1.53 28.05 6.57
C ARG A 492 1.81 29.55 6.47
N GLY A 493 1.59 30.32 7.52
CA GLY A 493 1.93 31.73 7.56
C GLY A 493 3.40 32.06 7.28
N VAL A 494 4.30 31.07 7.42
CA VAL A 494 5.74 31.20 7.08
C VAL A 494 6.11 30.36 5.87
N TYR A 495 5.57 29.14 5.77
CA TYR A 495 5.98 28.18 4.78
C TYR A 495 5.42 28.46 3.37
N ASP A 496 4.23 29.07 3.24
CA ASP A 496 3.61 29.32 1.94
C ASP A 496 4.51 30.20 1.04
N GLU A 497 5.24 31.15 1.62
CA GLU A 497 6.20 31.98 0.86
C GLU A 497 7.44 31.18 0.43
N ILE A 498 7.92 30.26 1.27
CA ILE A 498 9.04 29.37 0.92
C ILE A 498 8.62 28.43 -0.22
N LEU A 499 7.39 27.90 -0.16
CA LEU A 499 6.83 27.00 -1.18
C LEU A 499 6.72 27.68 -2.54
N LYS A 500 6.22 28.93 -2.61
CA LYS A 500 6.13 29.71 -3.85
C LYS A 500 7.50 29.94 -4.52
N LEU A 501 8.55 30.05 -3.71
CA LEU A 501 9.92 30.23 -4.23
C LEU A 501 10.57 28.93 -4.72
N ARG A 502 10.08 27.76 -4.26
CA ARG A 502 10.69 26.46 -4.54
C ARG A 502 10.02 25.65 -5.64
N PHE A 503 8.75 25.88 -5.91
CA PHE A 503 7.94 25.04 -6.80
C PHE A 503 7.18 25.88 -7.82
N ASP A 504 7.29 25.52 -9.09
CA ASP A 504 6.58 26.20 -10.18
C ASP A 504 5.06 25.94 -10.13
N ASP A 505 4.63 24.81 -9.54
CA ASP A 505 3.25 24.38 -9.32
C ASP A 505 2.71 24.76 -7.93
N ALA A 506 3.16 25.90 -7.38
CA ALA A 506 2.86 26.33 -6.01
C ALA A 506 1.37 26.36 -5.68
N GLU A 507 0.49 26.80 -6.58
CA GLU A 507 -0.95 26.89 -6.35
C GLU A 507 -1.58 25.51 -6.05
N VAL A 508 -1.19 24.47 -6.80
CA VAL A 508 -1.67 23.10 -6.58
C VAL A 508 -1.22 22.60 -5.21
N ARG A 509 0.04 22.85 -4.86
CA ARG A 509 0.62 22.42 -3.58
C ARG A 509 0.05 23.17 -2.37
N LEU A 510 -0.33 24.43 -2.54
CA LEU A 510 -1.03 25.19 -1.50
C LEU A 510 -2.41 24.60 -1.20
N ASN A 511 -3.12 24.11 -2.22
CA ASN A 511 -4.39 23.42 -2.03
C ASN A 511 -4.21 22.09 -1.26
N ASP A 512 -3.12 21.37 -1.51
CA ASP A 512 -2.77 20.16 -0.73
C ASP A 512 -2.58 20.51 0.76
N LEU A 513 -1.93 21.65 1.07
CA LEU A 513 -1.74 22.09 2.45
C LEU A 513 -3.04 22.54 3.12
N VAL A 514 -3.99 23.13 2.38
CA VAL A 514 -5.35 23.43 2.89
C VAL A 514 -6.10 22.15 3.23
N GLN A 515 -5.99 21.12 2.39
CA GLN A 515 -6.57 19.80 2.69
C GLN A 515 -5.92 19.17 3.92
N LEU A 516 -4.60 19.25 4.06
CA LEU A 516 -3.90 18.73 5.23
C LEU A 516 -4.36 19.41 6.52
N GLU A 517 -4.56 20.73 6.49
CA GLU A 517 -5.10 21.52 7.60
C GLU A 517 -6.50 21.03 8.00
N HIS A 518 -7.37 20.82 7.00
CA HIS A 518 -8.72 20.32 7.23
C HIS A 518 -8.72 18.90 7.84
N ILE A 519 -7.88 18.01 7.31
CA ILE A 519 -7.71 16.65 7.85
C ILE A 519 -7.24 16.71 9.30
N ALA A 520 -6.24 17.55 9.58
CA ALA A 520 -5.65 17.67 10.91
C ALA A 520 -6.67 18.14 11.96
N SER A 521 -7.58 19.05 11.60
CA SER A 521 -8.64 19.56 12.50
C SER A 521 -9.59 18.46 13.00
N GLY A 522 -9.63 17.29 12.37
CA GLY A 522 -10.39 16.12 12.82
C GLY A 522 -9.74 15.32 13.96
N TYR A 523 -8.52 15.66 14.36
CA TYR A 523 -7.77 14.92 15.38
C TYR A 523 -7.71 15.65 16.72
N PRO A 524 -7.74 14.91 17.86
CA PRO A 524 -7.81 15.51 19.20
C PRO A 524 -6.48 16.14 19.65
N SER A 525 -5.37 15.83 18.99
CA SER A 525 -4.05 16.41 19.30
C SER A 525 -3.06 16.22 18.16
N ARG A 526 -1.99 17.04 18.17
CA ARG A 526 -0.87 16.95 17.24
C ARG A 526 -0.20 15.56 17.27
N GLY A 527 0.03 15.01 18.46
CA GLY A 527 0.60 13.65 18.61
C GLY A 527 -0.30 12.56 18.02
N ALA A 528 -1.63 12.66 18.23
CA ALA A 528 -2.59 11.73 17.64
C ALA A 528 -2.60 11.82 16.09
N PHE A 529 -2.60 13.05 15.56
CA PHE A 529 -2.54 13.30 14.12
C PHE A 529 -1.25 12.73 13.49
N LEU A 530 -0.08 13.07 14.05
CA LEU A 530 1.21 12.57 13.54
C LEU A 530 1.31 11.04 13.61
N SER A 531 0.84 10.43 14.69
CA SER A 531 0.83 8.97 14.84
C SER A 531 -0.09 8.31 13.82
N ALA A 532 -1.29 8.88 13.59
CA ALA A 532 -2.21 8.35 12.59
C ALA A 532 -1.64 8.39 11.17
N LEU A 533 -1.01 9.51 10.79
CA LEU A 533 -0.36 9.64 9.49
C LEU A 533 0.85 8.73 9.33
N ALA A 534 1.63 8.53 10.40
CA ALA A 534 2.79 7.67 10.37
C ALA A 534 2.40 6.20 10.24
N LEU A 535 1.35 5.75 10.94
CA LEU A 535 0.95 4.34 10.94
C LEU A 535 0.29 3.89 9.63
N GLU A 536 -0.48 4.78 8.98
CA GLU A 536 -1.13 4.49 7.70
C GLU A 536 -1.33 5.77 6.90
N PRO A 537 -0.38 6.11 6.04
CA PRO A 537 -0.57 7.22 5.13
C PRO A 537 -1.77 6.94 4.20
N PRO A 538 -2.68 7.90 3.96
CA PRO A 538 -3.78 7.75 3.01
C PRO A 538 -3.24 7.25 1.67
N SER A 539 -3.78 6.14 1.18
CA SER A 539 -3.18 5.40 0.06
C SER A 539 -3.44 6.00 -1.32
N ALA A 540 -4.30 7.00 -1.43
CA ALA A 540 -4.56 7.73 -2.68
C ALA A 540 -5.27 9.05 -2.41
N THR A 541 -5.22 9.98 -3.36
CA THR A 541 -6.06 11.18 -3.41
C THR A 541 -7.55 10.87 -3.30
N SER A 542 -7.98 9.67 -3.72
CA SER A 542 -9.36 9.19 -3.61
C SER A 542 -9.82 8.88 -2.18
N ASP A 543 -8.91 8.52 -1.25
CA ASP A 543 -9.30 8.28 0.15
C ASP A 543 -9.55 9.60 0.92
N LEU A 544 -9.04 10.71 0.41
CA LEU A 544 -9.24 12.06 0.95
C LEU A 544 -10.48 12.75 0.36
N ALA A 545 -10.95 12.32 -0.80
CA ALA A 545 -12.10 12.88 -1.50
C ALA A 545 -13.45 12.36 -1.00
N GLN A 546 -13.51 11.42 -0.06
CA GLN A 546 -14.75 10.83 0.46
C GLN A 546 -15.65 11.77 1.31
N GLY A 547 -15.42 13.10 1.27
CA GLY A 547 -16.41 14.11 1.71
C GLY A 547 -17.27 14.67 0.57
N ARG A 548 -17.08 14.23 -0.68
CA ARG A 548 -17.86 14.63 -1.86
C ARG A 548 -18.15 13.40 -2.70
N GLU A 549 -19.16 12.63 -2.33
CA GLU A 549 -19.96 11.87 -3.29
C GLU A 549 -20.79 12.89 -4.06
N THR A 550 -20.17 13.61 -4.98
CA THR A 550 -20.90 14.24 -6.08
C THR A 550 -20.97 13.21 -7.20
N GLU A 551 -22.16 13.01 -7.75
CA GLU A 551 -22.44 12.13 -8.91
C GLU A 551 -21.65 12.50 -10.20
N GLU A 552 -20.62 13.36 -10.10
CA GLU A 552 -19.89 13.96 -11.22
C GLU A 552 -18.51 13.32 -11.50
N ASP A 553 -18.02 12.36 -10.68
CA ASP A 553 -16.69 11.78 -10.89
C ASP A 553 -16.76 10.38 -11.50
N ASP A 554 -17.35 10.26 -12.68
CA ASP A 554 -17.33 9.03 -13.48
C ASP A 554 -16.00 8.93 -14.24
N ALA A 555 -15.01 8.23 -13.66
CA ALA A 555 -13.68 8.08 -14.23
C ALA A 555 -13.23 6.61 -14.27
N LEU A 556 -12.59 6.22 -15.39
CA LEU A 556 -11.97 4.91 -15.55
C LEU A 556 -10.85 4.70 -14.53
N VAL A 557 -10.76 3.51 -13.94
CA VAL A 557 -9.66 3.19 -13.02
C VAL A 557 -8.51 2.51 -13.77
N ILE A 558 -7.33 3.13 -13.77
CA ILE A 558 -6.07 2.48 -14.17
C ILE A 558 -5.31 2.12 -12.90
N SER A 559 -4.98 0.83 -12.70
CA SER A 559 -4.33 0.40 -11.46
C SER A 559 -3.24 -0.63 -11.70
N THR A 560 -2.22 -0.63 -10.83
CA THR A 560 -1.38 -1.83 -10.75
C THR A 560 -2.18 -2.97 -10.10
N ILE A 561 -1.86 -4.21 -10.47
CA ILE A 561 -2.52 -5.40 -9.89
C ILE A 561 -2.39 -5.42 -8.36
N HIS A 562 -1.26 -4.95 -7.81
CA HIS A 562 -1.06 -4.86 -6.36
C HIS A 562 -2.04 -3.87 -5.70
N SER A 563 -2.25 -2.71 -6.29
CA SER A 563 -3.16 -1.68 -5.76
C SER A 563 -4.63 -2.05 -5.95
N ALA A 564 -4.93 -2.92 -6.94
CA ALA A 564 -6.26 -3.45 -7.21
C ALA A 564 -6.71 -4.55 -6.21
N LYS A 565 -5.79 -5.08 -5.37
CA LYS A 565 -6.14 -6.09 -4.37
C LYS A 565 -7.19 -5.54 -3.40
N GLY A 566 -8.23 -6.33 -3.12
CA GLY A 566 -9.35 -5.94 -2.28
C GLY A 566 -10.47 -5.19 -2.98
N LYS A 567 -10.25 -4.73 -4.22
CA LYS A 567 -11.24 -4.04 -5.05
C LYS A 567 -11.90 -4.98 -6.06
N GLU A 568 -12.95 -4.50 -6.77
CA GLU A 568 -13.70 -5.28 -7.76
C GLU A 568 -14.47 -4.37 -8.69
N TRP A 569 -14.59 -4.74 -9.97
CA TRP A 569 -15.26 -3.97 -11.02
C TRP A 569 -16.15 -4.86 -11.86
N GLU A 570 -17.15 -4.26 -12.52
CA GLU A 570 -18.03 -4.98 -13.47
C GLU A 570 -17.23 -5.48 -14.67
N ALA A 571 -16.31 -4.65 -15.18
CA ALA A 571 -15.41 -5.02 -16.28
C ALA A 571 -13.94 -4.78 -15.91
N VAL A 572 -13.09 -5.74 -16.25
CA VAL A 572 -11.64 -5.66 -16.02
C VAL A 572 -10.88 -5.98 -17.30
N PHE A 573 -9.94 -5.10 -17.63
CA PHE A 573 -8.94 -5.30 -18.67
C PHE A 573 -7.60 -5.61 -18.04
N VAL A 574 -6.99 -6.75 -18.38
CA VAL A 574 -5.62 -7.10 -18.01
C VAL A 574 -4.78 -6.94 -19.26
N ILE A 575 -3.99 -5.87 -19.32
CA ILE A 575 -3.14 -5.59 -20.48
C ILE A 575 -1.72 -6.07 -20.23
N TRP A 576 -0.94 -6.28 -21.30
CA TRP A 576 0.43 -6.80 -21.24
C TRP A 576 0.54 -8.21 -20.62
N ALA A 577 -0.43 -9.10 -20.88
CA ALA A 577 -0.39 -10.48 -20.41
C ALA A 577 0.61 -11.32 -21.23
N ALA A 578 1.90 -10.94 -21.20
CA ALA A 578 2.98 -11.51 -21.98
C ALA A 578 4.21 -11.80 -21.11
N ASP A 579 4.98 -12.83 -21.45
CA ASP A 579 6.26 -13.14 -20.80
C ASP A 579 7.24 -11.95 -20.92
N GLY A 580 7.89 -11.63 -19.81
CA GLY A 580 8.72 -10.42 -19.68
C GLY A 580 7.99 -9.23 -19.07
N TRP A 581 6.65 -9.20 -19.11
CA TRP A 581 5.79 -8.18 -18.51
C TRP A 581 4.92 -8.78 -17.39
N LEU A 582 4.15 -9.81 -17.66
CA LEU A 582 3.37 -10.61 -16.70
C LEU A 582 3.44 -12.09 -17.08
N PRO A 583 4.39 -12.87 -16.53
CA PRO A 583 5.35 -12.52 -15.47
C PRO A 583 6.45 -11.56 -15.93
N SER A 584 7.00 -10.81 -14.95
CA SER A 584 8.12 -9.88 -15.20
C SER A 584 9.40 -10.64 -15.58
N SER A 585 10.27 -10.04 -16.41
CA SER A 585 11.53 -10.64 -16.83
C SER A 585 12.45 -11.03 -15.66
N ARG A 586 12.36 -10.31 -14.55
CA ARG A 586 13.14 -10.60 -13.33
C ARG A 586 12.68 -11.88 -12.64
N ALA A 587 11.36 -12.10 -12.60
CA ALA A 587 10.76 -13.25 -11.93
C ALA A 587 10.98 -14.58 -12.69
N ILE A 588 11.19 -14.53 -14.02
CA ILE A 588 11.29 -15.72 -14.88
C ILE A 588 12.43 -16.67 -14.45
N LYS A 589 13.45 -16.16 -13.77
CA LYS A 589 14.63 -16.92 -13.35
C LYS A 589 14.51 -17.56 -11.95
N ASP A 590 13.46 -17.23 -11.22
CA ASP A 590 13.26 -17.65 -9.82
C ASP A 590 11.89 -18.33 -9.66
N ALA A 591 11.91 -19.61 -9.28
CA ALA A 591 10.68 -20.40 -9.12
C ALA A 591 9.71 -19.80 -8.09
N THR A 592 10.21 -19.21 -7.02
CA THR A 592 9.38 -18.57 -5.99
C THR A 592 8.71 -17.31 -6.51
N GLN A 593 9.46 -16.50 -7.26
CA GLN A 593 8.94 -15.28 -7.87
C GLN A 593 7.94 -15.59 -8.99
N ILE A 594 8.13 -16.67 -9.75
CA ILE A 594 7.16 -17.12 -10.76
C ILE A 594 5.83 -17.49 -10.11
N GLU A 595 5.84 -18.17 -8.95
CA GLU A 595 4.61 -18.47 -8.23
C GLU A 595 3.91 -17.20 -7.72
N GLU A 596 4.66 -16.17 -7.29
CA GLU A 596 4.07 -14.87 -6.93
C GLU A 596 3.45 -14.16 -8.14
N GLU A 597 4.10 -14.16 -9.29
CA GLU A 597 3.55 -13.60 -10.54
C GLU A 597 2.29 -14.36 -11.01
N ARG A 598 2.22 -15.69 -10.80
CA ARG A 598 1.00 -16.47 -11.03
C ARG A 598 -0.14 -15.99 -10.13
N ARG A 599 0.14 -15.77 -8.85
CA ARG A 599 -0.84 -15.22 -7.91
C ARG A 599 -1.26 -13.80 -8.30
N LEU A 600 -0.36 -12.99 -8.86
CA LEU A 600 -0.70 -11.68 -9.41
C LEU A 600 -1.72 -11.80 -10.55
N LEU A 601 -1.49 -12.69 -11.50
CA LEU A 601 -2.47 -12.92 -12.56
C LEU A 601 -3.81 -13.42 -11.98
N TYR A 602 -3.79 -14.39 -11.07
CA TYR A 602 -5.01 -14.85 -10.39
C TYR A 602 -5.76 -13.71 -9.68
N VAL A 603 -5.04 -12.83 -8.99
CA VAL A 603 -5.64 -11.63 -8.37
C VAL A 603 -6.28 -10.75 -9.44
N ALA A 604 -5.58 -10.46 -10.54
CA ALA A 604 -6.11 -9.62 -11.61
C ALA A 604 -7.43 -10.18 -12.20
N LEU A 605 -7.43 -11.48 -12.55
CA LEU A 605 -8.61 -12.15 -13.11
C LEU A 605 -9.81 -12.10 -12.14
N THR A 606 -9.57 -12.32 -10.86
CA THR A 606 -10.62 -12.35 -9.81
C THR A 606 -11.11 -10.97 -9.38
N ARG A 607 -10.64 -9.88 -10.01
CA ARG A 607 -11.22 -8.54 -9.80
C ARG A 607 -12.48 -8.30 -10.63
N ALA A 608 -12.66 -9.05 -11.72
CA ALA A 608 -13.79 -8.93 -12.59
C ALA A 608 -15.06 -9.59 -12.02
N LYS A 609 -16.19 -8.91 -12.17
CA LYS A 609 -17.51 -9.46 -11.85
C LYS A 609 -18.18 -10.10 -13.06
N ARG A 610 -18.26 -9.39 -14.20
CA ARG A 610 -19.03 -9.81 -15.39
C ARG A 610 -18.18 -9.92 -16.64
N HIS A 611 -17.31 -8.96 -16.91
CA HIS A 611 -16.51 -8.89 -18.13
C HIS A 611 -15.03 -8.94 -17.82
N LEU A 612 -14.31 -9.82 -18.50
CA LEU A 612 -12.86 -9.98 -18.35
C LEU A 612 -12.20 -10.02 -19.71
N HIS A 613 -11.32 -9.06 -19.97
CA HIS A 613 -10.55 -8.94 -21.19
C HIS A 613 -9.06 -9.05 -20.87
N VAL A 614 -8.39 -10.05 -21.44
CA VAL A 614 -6.94 -10.27 -21.29
C VAL A 614 -6.29 -10.04 -22.63
N SER A 615 -5.38 -9.07 -22.73
CA SER A 615 -4.74 -8.73 -23.99
C SER A 615 -3.22 -8.77 -23.88
N TYR A 616 -2.57 -9.06 -25.01
CA TYR A 616 -1.12 -9.02 -25.14
C TYR A 616 -0.70 -8.66 -26.56
N PRO A 617 0.39 -7.87 -26.74
CA PRO A 617 0.90 -7.54 -28.06
C PRO A 617 1.71 -8.72 -28.64
N LEU A 618 1.51 -9.02 -29.92
CA LEU A 618 2.30 -10.01 -30.68
C LEU A 618 3.72 -9.49 -30.97
N TYR A 619 3.84 -8.18 -31.20
CA TYR A 619 5.10 -7.48 -31.38
C TYR A 619 5.24 -6.44 -30.27
N ALA A 620 6.24 -6.59 -29.42
CA ALA A 620 6.58 -5.62 -28.39
C ALA A 620 7.99 -5.11 -28.63
N TYR A 621 8.16 -3.78 -28.63
CA TYR A 621 9.47 -3.16 -28.78
C TYR A 621 10.14 -3.03 -27.41
N ALA A 622 11.24 -3.74 -27.19
CA ALA A 622 12.02 -3.66 -25.96
C ALA A 622 12.60 -2.23 -25.73
N SER A 623 12.82 -1.47 -26.80
CA SER A 623 13.09 -0.02 -26.79
C SER A 623 12.76 0.55 -28.17
N ARG A 624 12.35 1.83 -28.26
CA ARG A 624 12.13 2.53 -29.54
C ARG A 624 13.38 2.55 -30.46
N TRP A 625 14.52 2.10 -29.97
CA TRP A 625 15.81 2.15 -30.65
C TRP A 625 16.44 0.76 -30.86
N SER A 626 15.83 -0.33 -30.39
CA SER A 626 16.33 -1.70 -30.61
C SER A 626 15.46 -2.44 -31.62
N ALA A 627 16.11 -3.16 -32.53
CA ALA A 627 15.47 -4.02 -33.52
C ALA A 627 15.04 -5.38 -32.93
N ASP A 628 15.12 -5.57 -31.63
CA ASP A 628 14.75 -6.80 -30.94
C ASP A 628 13.23 -6.88 -30.79
N TYR A 629 12.61 -7.67 -31.65
CA TYR A 629 11.18 -7.99 -31.60
C TYR A 629 10.97 -9.20 -30.71
N ALA A 630 10.11 -9.11 -29.67
CA ALA A 630 9.56 -10.29 -29.02
C ALA A 630 8.35 -10.75 -29.85
N LEU A 631 8.44 -11.93 -30.46
CA LEU A 631 7.37 -12.54 -31.26
C LEU A 631 6.49 -13.45 -30.39
N ASP A 632 5.18 -13.20 -30.38
CA ASP A 632 4.09 -14.06 -29.83
C ASP A 632 4.40 -14.71 -28.46
N GLN A 633 4.90 -13.91 -27.53
CA GLN A 633 5.21 -14.36 -26.18
C GLN A 633 4.04 -14.07 -25.22
N LYS A 634 2.88 -14.74 -25.45
CA LYS A 634 1.84 -14.70 -24.43
C LYS A 634 2.37 -15.18 -23.09
N SER A 635 1.79 -14.71 -22.01
CA SER A 635 2.14 -15.16 -20.66
C SER A 635 2.14 -16.69 -20.57
N ARG A 636 3.19 -17.28 -20.01
CA ARG A 636 3.32 -18.73 -19.77
C ARG A 636 2.21 -19.30 -18.90
N PHE A 637 1.52 -18.44 -18.12
CA PHE A 637 0.37 -18.82 -17.30
C PHE A 637 -0.89 -19.07 -18.12
N LEU A 638 -0.93 -18.58 -19.37
CA LEU A 638 -2.02 -18.81 -20.33
C LEU A 638 -1.71 -20.07 -21.16
N ASP A 639 -1.61 -21.21 -20.48
CA ASP A 639 -1.41 -22.52 -21.13
C ASP A 639 -2.68 -23.04 -21.82
N ALA A 640 -2.62 -24.21 -22.41
CA ALA A 640 -3.75 -24.80 -23.13
C ALA A 640 -4.99 -24.99 -22.25
N SER A 641 -4.83 -25.27 -20.95
CA SER A 641 -5.93 -25.48 -20.01
C SER A 641 -6.66 -24.17 -19.72
N VAL A 642 -5.92 -23.08 -19.56
CA VAL A 642 -6.48 -21.74 -19.36
C VAL A 642 -7.12 -21.22 -20.66
N LEU A 643 -6.45 -21.41 -21.79
CA LEU A 643 -6.97 -20.99 -23.08
C LEU A 643 -8.32 -21.66 -23.45
N ALA A 644 -8.53 -22.90 -23.00
CA ALA A 644 -9.78 -23.62 -23.20
C ALA A 644 -10.98 -22.98 -22.48
N THR A 645 -10.74 -22.13 -21.48
CA THR A 645 -11.79 -21.40 -20.73
C THR A 645 -12.04 -19.98 -21.24
N MET A 646 -11.37 -19.58 -22.34
CA MET A 646 -11.41 -18.22 -22.88
C MET A 646 -11.85 -18.22 -24.33
N GLN A 647 -12.49 -17.12 -24.75
CA GLN A 647 -12.80 -16.86 -26.15
C GLN A 647 -11.66 -16.05 -26.78
N ARG A 648 -11.01 -16.61 -27.80
CA ARG A 648 -9.99 -15.88 -28.55
C ARG A 648 -10.65 -14.94 -29.55
N ILE A 649 -10.38 -13.65 -29.43
CA ILE A 649 -10.86 -12.60 -30.32
C ILE A 649 -9.75 -12.21 -31.28
N GLN A 650 -10.03 -12.28 -32.57
CA GLN A 650 -9.12 -11.77 -33.61
C GLN A 650 -9.62 -10.37 -34.03
N LEU A 651 -8.78 -9.38 -33.81
CA LEU A 651 -9.07 -8.04 -34.29
C LEU A 651 -8.92 -8.00 -35.82
N ALA A 652 -9.86 -7.33 -36.48
CA ALA A 652 -9.75 -7.08 -37.90
C ALA A 652 -8.44 -6.32 -38.20
N SER A 653 -7.65 -6.80 -39.15
CA SER A 653 -6.50 -6.03 -39.62
C SER A 653 -7.00 -4.68 -40.15
N PRO A 654 -6.36 -3.55 -39.77
CA PRO A 654 -6.69 -2.28 -40.40
C PRO A 654 -6.57 -2.43 -41.91
N PRO A 655 -7.46 -1.77 -42.68
CA PRO A 655 -7.35 -1.78 -44.14
C PRO A 655 -5.93 -1.37 -44.53
N ALA A 656 -5.37 -2.08 -45.52
CA ALA A 656 -4.04 -1.73 -46.01
C ALA A 656 -4.02 -0.23 -46.33
N PRO A 657 -2.93 0.51 -45.93
CA PRO A 657 -2.89 1.94 -46.26
C PRO A 657 -3.14 2.11 -47.74
N GLU A 658 -4.08 2.97 -48.08
CA GLU A 658 -4.32 3.32 -49.47
C GLU A 658 -2.99 3.70 -50.11
N PRO A 659 -2.71 3.21 -51.33
CA PRO A 659 -1.44 3.56 -52.00
C PRO A 659 -1.32 5.07 -51.99
N ALA A 660 -0.20 5.55 -51.53
CA ALA A 660 0.11 6.98 -51.41
C ALA A 660 -0.32 7.68 -52.74
N PRO A 661 -1.08 8.75 -52.69
CA PRO A 661 -1.48 9.47 -53.91
C PRO A 661 -0.20 9.81 -54.68
N SER A 662 -0.25 9.56 -56.00
CA SER A 662 0.88 9.87 -56.89
C SER A 662 1.45 11.24 -56.61
N PRO A 663 2.77 11.43 -56.66
CA PRO A 663 3.41 12.69 -56.27
C PRO A 663 2.79 13.85 -57.05
N VAL A 664 2.17 14.73 -56.31
CA VAL A 664 1.68 16.02 -56.86
C VAL A 664 2.91 16.81 -57.28
N PRO A 665 2.94 17.40 -58.48
CA PRO A 665 4.06 18.19 -58.93
C PRO A 665 4.37 19.31 -57.90
N PRO A 666 5.63 19.65 -57.68
CA PRO A 666 6.04 20.54 -56.60
C PRO A 666 5.35 21.91 -56.76
N THR A 667 4.49 22.22 -55.84
CA THR A 667 3.95 23.56 -55.65
C THR A 667 5.13 24.49 -55.31
N PRO A 668 5.20 25.72 -55.85
CA PRO A 668 6.32 26.62 -55.55
C PRO A 668 6.47 26.80 -54.04
N THR A 669 7.63 26.47 -53.55
CA THR A 669 7.95 26.55 -52.11
C THR A 669 7.91 28.01 -51.66
N LEU A 670 6.93 28.32 -50.83
CA LEU A 670 6.91 29.58 -50.08
C LEU A 670 8.12 29.58 -49.14
N ASP A 671 9.06 30.50 -49.39
CA ASP A 671 10.20 30.64 -48.48
C ASP A 671 9.74 31.34 -47.20
N LEU A 672 9.29 30.51 -46.23
CA LEU A 672 8.87 30.98 -44.93
C LEU A 672 9.96 31.74 -44.16
N ARG A 673 11.25 31.49 -44.48
CA ARG A 673 12.38 32.22 -43.88
C ARG A 673 12.51 33.62 -44.47
N ALA A 674 12.26 33.79 -45.76
CA ALA A 674 12.21 35.10 -46.40
C ALA A 674 11.01 35.94 -45.93
N ALA A 675 9.84 35.31 -45.79
CA ALA A 675 8.63 35.94 -45.24
C ALA A 675 8.77 36.36 -43.78
N LEU A 676 9.49 35.57 -42.94
CA LEU A 676 9.82 35.97 -41.57
C LEU A 676 10.83 37.09 -41.50
N ARG A 677 11.86 37.08 -42.35
CA ARG A 677 12.88 38.16 -42.39
C ARG A 677 12.29 39.52 -42.82
N SER A 678 11.30 39.51 -43.72
CA SER A 678 10.64 40.76 -44.17
C SER A 678 9.71 41.40 -43.11
N ARG A 679 9.44 40.76 -42.01
CA ARG A 679 8.68 41.32 -40.88
C ARG A 679 9.53 42.02 -39.83
N PHE A 680 10.85 41.84 -39.91
CA PHE A 680 11.81 42.39 -38.95
C PHE A 680 12.87 43.29 -39.62
N SER A 681 12.73 43.64 -40.90
CA SER A 681 13.52 44.62 -41.64
C SER A 681 12.84 45.98 -41.73
#